data_2d65b05ded1328a5d3c2181f8f2e2aa2
#
_entry.id   2d65b05ded1328a5d3c2181f8f2e2aa2
#
_cell.length_a   1.000
_cell.length_b   1.000
_cell.length_c   1.000
_cell.angle_alpha   90.00
_cell.angle_beta   90.00
_cell.angle_gamma   90.00
#
_symmetry.space_group_name_H-M   'P 1'
#
loop_
_entity.id
_entity.type
_entity.pdbx_description
1 polymer ?
#
loop_
_entity_poly.entity_id
_entity_poly.type
_entity_poly.pdbx_seq_one_letter_code
_entity_poly.pdbx_strand_id
1 'polypeptide(L)'
;MKFLKNCIFLCSIISACCTAQAQQAGLAKQNNRWAIQPNGSIAWKTDNRLPHTDHIEMSGEKVSLWVKYGIDTSGLANLTRTVVFPTFRMLPDDTRSHIAYTFHDNELPRIYINNQLLHLSSEDGTGDINLKVKSINQHGIMHLLGQAGRQGTISIDRSLFPSVDKPLAIEKFTITNNGSEQIIVSMEKSSRMVTTDSANSKSAPHTVIMKTVNDGRHVLQPGQSVALSVCYLATDHPGMLSPVNPLAEETARKQRVAEILAPLQLQTPDSILNTEFAFAKIRATESIFKTKAGYMHGPGGLSYYAAIWANDQAEYVSPYFAFSGDSIGVLSAMNCYRLFASYMNPQYKPIPSSIVAEGDTYWNGAGDRGDQAMIAYGASRFALAYGKIDSARKLWPLITWCLEYSRRHISQEDVVTSDADELEGRFPAGKANLSTNCLYYDALTSAALLGKQLQIPAKITDGYRKEAAELKAAIEKYFGATIDGYQTYRYYETNNTLRAWICMPLAMGIFDRTEGTIQALFSPKLWTADGLATEAGKETFWDRSTLYALRGVLQAGATDKAIDYLHYYSTRRLLGEHVPYPVEAYPEGNQRHLSAESGLYCRIFTEGLFGIRPTGFNSFDCTPRLPSNWNNMALNKINAFGKVFDLRISKQTGGKIAVKVIQGGKQHTYVIKSGDTVKVVL
;
A
#
# COMPACT_ATOMS: atom_id res chain seq x y z
N MET A 1 49.90 36.27 17.01
CA MET A 1 49.41 35.66 15.76
C MET A 1 49.26 34.14 15.80
N LYS A 2 49.87 33.38 16.68
CA LYS A 2 49.65 31.92 16.78
C LYS A 2 48.41 31.50 17.59
N PHE A 3 47.91 32.35 18.48
CA PHE A 3 46.69 32.06 19.27
C PHE A 3 45.38 32.23 18.47
N LEU A 4 45.35 33.12 17.49
CA LEU A 4 44.15 33.34 16.68
C LEU A 4 43.88 32.23 15.63
N LYS A 5 44.96 31.54 15.17
CA LYS A 5 44.79 30.41 14.21
C LYS A 5 44.20 29.14 14.84
N ASN A 6 44.51 28.90 16.12
CA ASN A 6 44.00 27.71 16.82
C ASN A 6 42.53 27.87 17.24
N CYS A 7 42.04 29.07 17.50
CA CYS A 7 40.60 29.31 17.79
C CYS A 7 39.72 29.16 16.55
N ILE A 8 40.20 29.54 15.36
CA ILE A 8 39.43 29.41 14.11
C ILE A 8 39.36 27.91 13.71
N PHE A 9 40.41 27.12 13.95
CA PHE A 9 40.39 25.69 13.66
C PHE A 9 39.49 24.90 14.63
N LEU A 10 39.43 25.30 15.90
CA LEU A 10 38.57 24.67 16.91
C LEU A 10 37.10 25.00 16.68
N CYS A 11 36.76 26.25 16.27
CA CYS A 11 35.40 26.63 15.90
C CYS A 11 34.91 25.92 14.64
N SER A 12 35.78 25.67 13.65
CA SER A 12 35.44 24.95 12.44
C SER A 12 35.15 23.45 12.72
N ILE A 13 35.89 22.83 13.62
CA ILE A 13 35.68 21.41 14.00
C ILE A 13 34.44 21.27 14.88
N ILE A 14 34.17 22.23 15.78
CA ILE A 14 32.94 22.20 16.61
C ILE A 14 31.70 22.48 15.75
N SER A 15 31.78 23.36 14.75
CA SER A 15 30.69 23.62 13.82
C SER A 15 30.41 22.40 12.92
N ALA A 16 31.45 21.70 12.45
CA ALA A 16 31.30 20.48 11.65
C ALA A 16 30.77 19.30 12.49
N CYS A 17 31.15 19.16 13.76
CA CYS A 17 30.59 18.16 14.67
C CYS A 17 29.14 18.46 15.04
N CYS A 18 28.77 19.73 15.25
CA CYS A 18 27.38 20.11 15.52
C CYS A 18 26.47 19.90 14.31
N THR A 19 26.97 20.13 13.09
CA THR A 19 26.19 19.85 11.86
C THR A 19 26.04 18.34 11.58
N ALA A 20 27.06 17.52 11.89
CA ALA A 20 26.97 16.07 11.77
C ALA A 20 26.03 15.45 12.83
N GLN A 21 26.00 15.97 14.06
CA GLN A 21 25.06 15.53 15.10
C GLN A 21 23.62 15.99 14.84
N ALA A 22 23.41 17.16 14.23
CA ALA A 22 22.07 17.62 13.85
C ALA A 22 21.45 16.83 12.67
N GLN A 23 22.28 16.28 11.78
CA GLN A 23 21.81 15.41 10.69
C GLN A 23 21.44 13.98 11.15
N GLN A 24 21.98 13.49 12.25
CA GLN A 24 21.61 12.19 12.83
C GLN A 24 20.40 12.24 13.78
N ALA A 25 19.96 13.42 14.20
CA ALA A 25 18.82 13.56 15.12
C ALA A 25 17.45 13.17 14.51
N GLY A 26 17.37 13.01 13.18
CA GLY A 26 16.13 12.60 12.49
C GLY A 26 15.84 11.09 12.49
N LEU A 27 16.85 10.25 12.73
CA LEU A 27 16.74 8.79 12.68
C LEU A 27 17.00 8.19 14.08
N ALA A 28 16.07 8.41 15.02
CA ALA A 28 16.14 7.86 16.36
C ALA A 28 16.12 6.32 16.33
N LYS A 29 16.88 5.68 17.24
CA LYS A 29 16.86 4.21 17.39
C LYS A 29 15.44 3.75 17.66
N GLN A 30 14.91 2.91 16.79
CA GLN A 30 13.57 2.36 16.93
C GLN A 30 13.57 1.16 17.88
N ASN A 31 12.52 1.06 18.67
CA ASN A 31 12.28 -0.05 19.55
C ASN A 31 11.28 -1.00 18.91
N ASN A 32 11.79 -1.99 18.17
CA ASN A 32 10.98 -2.92 17.41
C ASN A 32 10.17 -3.84 18.35
N ARG A 33 8.87 -3.91 18.15
CA ARG A 33 7.98 -4.87 18.84
C ARG A 33 8.01 -6.22 18.15
N TRP A 34 8.03 -6.21 16.82
CA TRP A 34 7.98 -7.38 15.96
C TRP A 34 9.37 -7.78 15.47
N ALA A 35 9.49 -9.02 15.04
CA ALA A 35 10.71 -9.59 14.46
C ALA A 35 10.39 -10.41 13.22
N ILE A 36 11.24 -10.28 12.20
CA ILE A 36 11.16 -11.09 10.97
C ILE A 36 11.52 -12.54 11.30
N GLN A 37 10.75 -13.48 10.77
CA GLN A 37 10.96 -14.92 10.92
C GLN A 37 11.60 -15.51 9.64
N PRO A 38 12.25 -16.68 9.73
CA PRO A 38 12.91 -17.30 8.57
C PRO A 38 12.00 -17.60 7.38
N ASN A 39 10.69 -17.76 7.61
CA ASN A 39 9.69 -17.99 6.57
C ASN A 39 9.13 -16.69 5.95
N GLY A 40 9.67 -15.54 6.29
CA GLY A 40 9.23 -14.23 5.81
C GLY A 40 8.04 -13.63 6.56
N SER A 41 7.48 -14.33 7.56
CA SER A 41 6.47 -13.76 8.45
C SER A 41 7.08 -12.78 9.46
N ILE A 42 6.23 -11.98 10.11
CA ILE A 42 6.64 -11.24 11.31
C ILE A 42 5.95 -11.83 12.54
N ALA A 43 6.65 -11.84 13.66
CA ALA A 43 6.13 -12.32 14.92
C ALA A 43 6.45 -11.37 16.08
N TRP A 44 5.47 -11.22 16.98
CA TRP A 44 5.65 -10.56 18.26
C TRP A 44 5.47 -11.56 19.40
N LYS A 45 6.46 -11.64 20.31
CA LYS A 45 6.36 -12.37 21.58
C LYS A 45 5.77 -11.44 22.64
N THR A 46 4.67 -11.87 23.27
CA THR A 46 3.88 -11.03 24.18
C THR A 46 4.40 -11.00 25.62
N ASP A 47 5.61 -11.46 25.86
CA ASP A 47 6.26 -11.53 27.18
C ASP A 47 6.76 -10.17 27.69
N ASN A 48 6.79 -9.16 26.84
CA ASN A 48 7.27 -7.82 27.20
C ASN A 48 6.43 -6.71 26.52
N ARG A 49 6.53 -5.49 27.09
CA ARG A 49 5.87 -4.28 26.56
C ARG A 49 4.35 -4.39 26.42
N LEU A 50 3.70 -4.96 27.43
CA LEU A 50 2.24 -4.98 27.57
C LEU A 50 1.76 -3.80 28.43
N PRO A 51 0.53 -3.29 28.23
CA PRO A 51 -0.43 -3.70 27.21
C PRO A 51 -0.10 -3.16 25.81
N HIS A 52 -0.74 -3.73 24.78
CA HIS A 52 -0.65 -3.22 23.41
C HIS A 52 -1.96 -3.42 22.66
N THR A 53 -2.30 -2.48 21.80
CA THR A 53 -3.47 -2.56 20.91
C THR A 53 -3.07 -2.13 19.51
N ASP A 54 -3.51 -2.89 18.51
CA ASP A 54 -3.29 -2.59 17.10
C ASP A 54 -4.41 -3.20 16.24
N HIS A 55 -4.35 -3.02 14.93
CA HIS A 55 -5.26 -3.64 13.99
C HIS A 55 -4.55 -4.08 12.72
N ILE A 56 -5.18 -5.04 12.02
CA ILE A 56 -4.76 -5.49 10.69
C ILE A 56 -5.99 -5.68 9.80
N GLU A 57 -5.81 -5.44 8.52
CA GLU A 57 -6.79 -5.74 7.50
C GLU A 57 -6.25 -6.77 6.51
N MET A 58 -7.08 -7.76 6.16
CA MET A 58 -6.81 -8.79 5.16
C MET A 58 -8.04 -8.94 4.28
N SER A 59 -7.86 -9.11 2.96
CA SER A 59 -9.00 -9.16 2.04
C SER A 59 -8.93 -10.34 1.08
N GLY A 60 -10.10 -10.73 0.57
CA GLY A 60 -10.29 -11.58 -0.59
C GLY A 60 -11.24 -10.92 -1.58
N GLU A 61 -11.61 -11.62 -2.65
CA GLU A 61 -12.39 -11.05 -3.77
C GLU A 61 -13.80 -10.55 -3.38
N LYS A 62 -14.37 -11.02 -2.25
CA LYS A 62 -15.75 -10.69 -1.83
C LYS A 62 -15.91 -10.35 -0.37
N VAL A 63 -14.80 -10.25 0.35
CA VAL A 63 -14.80 -9.98 1.78
C VAL A 63 -13.54 -9.26 2.19
N SER A 64 -13.64 -8.35 3.16
CA SER A 64 -12.50 -7.84 3.90
C SER A 64 -12.70 -8.12 5.39
N LEU A 65 -11.65 -8.56 6.05
CA LEU A 65 -11.60 -8.84 7.47
C LEU A 65 -10.67 -7.84 8.15
N TRP A 66 -11.25 -6.95 8.93
CA TRP A 66 -10.51 -6.01 9.76
C TRP A 66 -10.52 -6.52 11.21
N VAL A 67 -9.35 -6.80 11.74
CA VAL A 67 -9.18 -7.32 13.11
C VAL A 67 -8.49 -6.26 13.94
N LYS A 68 -9.20 -5.71 14.94
CA LYS A 68 -8.60 -4.96 16.04
C LYS A 68 -8.30 -5.94 17.16
N TYR A 69 -7.08 -5.91 17.66
CA TYR A 69 -6.64 -6.77 18.74
C TYR A 69 -5.94 -5.97 19.84
N GLY A 70 -6.18 -6.37 21.08
CA GLY A 70 -5.47 -5.87 22.24
C GLY A 70 -4.93 -7.04 23.05
N ILE A 71 -3.76 -6.89 23.66
CA ILE A 71 -3.23 -7.81 24.67
C ILE A 71 -3.02 -7.01 25.95
N ASP A 72 -3.68 -7.40 27.02
CA ASP A 72 -3.59 -6.73 28.30
C ASP A 72 -2.31 -7.11 29.09
N THR A 73 -2.12 -6.51 30.26
CA THR A 73 -0.96 -6.77 31.13
C THR A 73 -0.90 -8.20 31.67
N SER A 74 -2.01 -8.94 31.63
CA SER A 74 -2.08 -10.35 32.07
C SER A 74 -1.81 -11.33 30.91
N GLY A 75 -1.69 -10.83 29.67
CA GLY A 75 -1.53 -11.62 28.46
C GLY A 75 -2.85 -12.13 27.88
N LEU A 76 -3.99 -11.63 28.35
CA LEU A 76 -5.30 -11.95 27.76
C LEU A 76 -5.54 -11.08 26.53
N ALA A 77 -6.12 -11.70 25.49
CA ALA A 77 -6.50 -10.99 24.28
C ALA A 77 -7.87 -10.30 24.45
N ASN A 78 -8.10 -9.29 23.61
CA ASN A 78 -9.40 -8.70 23.32
C ASN A 78 -9.45 -8.44 21.82
N LEU A 79 -10.36 -9.08 21.10
CA LEU A 79 -10.49 -8.95 19.65
C LEU A 79 -11.87 -8.46 19.24
N THR A 80 -11.87 -7.55 18.27
CA THR A 80 -13.06 -7.27 17.48
C THR A 80 -12.77 -7.62 16.01
N ARG A 81 -13.77 -8.19 15.31
CA ARG A 81 -13.71 -8.56 13.91
C ARG A 81 -14.79 -7.80 13.18
N THR A 82 -14.39 -6.84 12.35
CA THR A 82 -15.32 -6.23 11.40
C THR A 82 -15.18 -6.92 10.06
N VAL A 83 -16.25 -7.61 9.67
CA VAL A 83 -16.31 -8.30 8.37
C VAL A 83 -17.06 -7.42 7.41
N VAL A 84 -16.41 -7.04 6.32
CA VAL A 84 -16.93 -6.15 5.29
C VAL A 84 -17.20 -6.94 4.04
N PHE A 85 -18.38 -6.71 3.46
CA PHE A 85 -18.80 -7.36 2.21
C PHE A 85 -19.02 -6.30 1.13
N PRO A 86 -18.00 -5.98 0.34
CA PRO A 86 -18.00 -4.84 -0.58
C PRO A 86 -19.09 -4.86 -1.63
N THR A 87 -19.54 -6.07 -2.04
CA THR A 87 -20.52 -6.24 -3.11
C THR A 87 -21.97 -6.33 -2.63
N PHE A 88 -22.20 -6.33 -1.32
CA PHE A 88 -23.51 -6.27 -0.70
C PHE A 88 -23.84 -4.81 -0.40
N ARG A 89 -24.67 -4.20 -1.28
CA ARG A 89 -24.88 -2.75 -1.35
C ARG A 89 -26.08 -2.30 -0.55
N MET A 90 -25.88 -1.23 0.24
CA MET A 90 -26.93 -0.56 1.00
C MET A 90 -27.41 0.70 0.29
N LEU A 91 -28.53 1.28 0.71
CA LEU A 91 -29.02 2.57 0.28
C LEU A 91 -28.76 3.63 1.38
N PRO A 92 -28.42 4.88 1.02
CA PRO A 92 -28.13 5.36 -0.34
C PRO A 92 -26.89 4.68 -0.93
N ASP A 93 -26.93 4.38 -2.24
CA ASP A 93 -25.81 3.74 -2.93
C ASP A 93 -24.72 4.77 -3.23
N ASP A 94 -23.83 5.00 -2.28
CA ASP A 94 -22.71 5.93 -2.35
C ASP A 94 -21.35 5.21 -2.28
N THR A 95 -20.28 5.97 -2.24
CA THR A 95 -18.89 5.45 -2.23
C THR A 95 -18.55 4.63 -1.00
N ARG A 96 -19.35 4.67 0.05
CA ARG A 96 -19.19 3.93 1.31
C ARG A 96 -20.28 2.91 1.57
N SER A 97 -21.19 2.74 0.63
CA SER A 97 -22.38 1.91 0.76
C SER A 97 -22.04 0.43 0.58
N HIS A 98 -21.64 -0.22 1.67
CA HIS A 98 -21.36 -1.65 1.76
C HIS A 98 -21.86 -2.18 3.11
N ILE A 99 -22.07 -3.49 3.22
CA ILE A 99 -22.35 -4.09 4.54
C ILE A 99 -21.06 -4.31 5.30
N ALA A 100 -21.07 -3.90 6.56
CA ALA A 100 -20.06 -4.29 7.54
C ALA A 100 -20.77 -4.72 8.83
N TYR A 101 -20.24 -5.74 9.46
CA TYR A 101 -20.71 -6.18 10.77
C TYR A 101 -19.54 -6.48 11.69
N THR A 102 -19.61 -5.96 12.91
CA THR A 102 -18.56 -6.15 13.92
C THR A 102 -19.00 -7.19 14.94
N PHE A 103 -18.15 -8.19 15.16
CA PHE A 103 -18.31 -9.23 16.16
C PHE A 103 -17.26 -9.04 17.27
N HIS A 104 -17.70 -9.13 18.52
CA HIS A 104 -16.88 -9.06 19.72
C HIS A 104 -16.58 -10.45 20.29
N ASP A 105 -15.57 -10.57 21.14
CA ASP A 105 -15.20 -11.84 21.76
C ASP A 105 -16.34 -12.44 22.59
N ASN A 106 -17.11 -11.61 23.31
CA ASN A 106 -18.25 -12.04 24.11
C ASN A 106 -19.46 -12.56 23.31
N GLU A 107 -19.46 -12.37 21.99
CA GLU A 107 -20.48 -12.89 21.07
C GLU A 107 -20.10 -14.26 20.48
N LEU A 108 -18.87 -14.72 20.71
CA LEU A 108 -18.39 -16.00 20.19
C LEU A 108 -19.05 -17.19 20.89
N PRO A 109 -19.21 -18.32 20.16
CA PRO A 109 -19.62 -19.58 20.78
C PRO A 109 -18.64 -19.99 21.89
N ARG A 110 -19.16 -20.43 23.01
CA ARG A 110 -18.34 -20.85 24.15
C ARG A 110 -17.58 -22.13 23.85
N ILE A 111 -16.33 -22.17 24.27
CA ILE A 111 -15.47 -23.36 24.22
C ILE A 111 -15.22 -23.86 25.63
N TYR A 112 -15.36 -25.15 25.82
CA TYR A 112 -15.13 -25.80 27.12
C TYR A 112 -14.02 -26.83 27.00
N ILE A 113 -13.21 -26.95 28.05
CA ILE A 113 -12.19 -27.98 28.21
C ILE A 113 -12.47 -28.70 29.53
N ASN A 114 -12.77 -30.02 29.47
CA ASN A 114 -13.19 -30.83 30.62
C ASN A 114 -14.38 -30.20 31.37
N ASN A 115 -15.37 -29.66 30.63
CA ASN A 115 -16.54 -28.95 31.13
C ASN A 115 -16.25 -27.59 31.82
N GLN A 116 -15.04 -27.09 31.80
CA GLN A 116 -14.70 -25.77 32.29
C GLN A 116 -14.63 -24.78 31.10
N LEU A 117 -15.19 -23.59 31.27
CA LEU A 117 -15.21 -22.54 30.22
C LEU A 117 -13.78 -22.06 29.93
N LEU A 118 -13.41 -22.08 28.67
CA LEU A 118 -12.19 -21.44 28.20
C LEU A 118 -12.44 -19.95 27.97
N HIS A 119 -11.83 -19.09 28.78
CA HIS A 119 -11.89 -17.65 28.60
C HIS A 119 -10.91 -17.23 27.51
N LEU A 120 -11.44 -16.71 26.40
CA LEU A 120 -10.69 -16.25 25.23
C LEU A 120 -10.25 -14.80 25.36
N SER A 121 -10.96 -14.02 26.19
CA SER A 121 -10.84 -12.57 26.26
C SER A 121 -10.92 -12.07 27.71
N SER A 122 -10.32 -10.92 27.96
CA SER A 122 -10.50 -10.18 29.22
C SER A 122 -11.93 -9.64 29.41
N GLU A 123 -12.71 -9.49 28.34
CA GLU A 123 -14.11 -9.07 28.39
C GLU A 123 -15.04 -10.17 28.96
N ASP A 124 -14.64 -11.42 28.79
CA ASP A 124 -15.40 -12.57 29.35
C ASP A 124 -15.20 -12.75 30.85
N GLY A 125 -14.44 -11.91 31.51
CA GLY A 125 -13.97 -12.07 32.86
C GLY A 125 -12.78 -13.02 32.98
N THR A 126 -12.49 -13.47 34.22
CA THR A 126 -11.43 -14.46 34.48
C THR A 126 -12.09 -15.71 35.08
N GLY A 127 -11.63 -16.88 34.65
CA GLY A 127 -12.09 -18.16 35.12
C GLY A 127 -10.95 -19.14 35.35
N ASP A 128 -11.32 -20.41 35.54
CA ASP A 128 -10.35 -21.48 35.85
C ASP A 128 -9.39 -21.75 34.68
N ILE A 129 -9.84 -21.53 33.43
CA ILE A 129 -9.06 -21.74 32.23
C ILE A 129 -9.05 -20.46 31.38
N ASN A 130 -7.92 -19.76 31.36
CA ASN A 130 -7.73 -18.55 30.56
C ASN A 130 -6.73 -18.82 29.44
N LEU A 131 -7.02 -18.35 28.21
CA LEU A 131 -6.10 -18.37 27.08
C LEU A 131 -5.13 -17.21 27.18
N LYS A 132 -3.90 -17.48 27.61
CA LYS A 132 -2.83 -16.48 27.62
C LYS A 132 -2.09 -16.50 26.28
N VAL A 133 -2.17 -15.42 25.53
CA VAL A 133 -1.44 -15.26 24.27
C VAL A 133 0.05 -15.16 24.55
N LYS A 134 0.86 -15.91 23.82
CA LYS A 134 2.33 -15.97 23.93
C LYS A 134 3.03 -15.31 22.74
N SER A 135 2.39 -15.38 21.60
CA SER A 135 2.89 -14.69 20.40
C SER A 135 1.78 -14.43 19.39
N ILE A 136 1.97 -13.38 18.60
CA ILE A 136 1.16 -13.11 17.41
C ILE A 136 2.08 -13.22 16.20
N ASN A 137 1.59 -13.85 15.14
CA ASN A 137 2.33 -14.03 13.87
C ASN A 137 1.45 -13.58 12.70
N GLN A 138 2.05 -12.92 11.71
CA GLN A 138 1.35 -12.40 10.55
C GLN A 138 2.09 -12.75 9.25
N HIS A 139 1.36 -13.30 8.28
CA HIS A 139 1.82 -13.56 6.92
C HIS A 139 0.63 -13.82 5.98
N GLY A 140 -0.26 -12.83 5.83
CA GLY A 140 -1.51 -12.99 5.08
C GLY A 140 -2.60 -13.76 5.81
N ILE A 141 -2.26 -14.40 6.92
CA ILE A 141 -3.12 -14.98 7.96
C ILE A 141 -2.60 -14.43 9.29
N MET A 142 -3.51 -14.04 10.18
CA MET A 142 -3.14 -13.65 11.54
C MET A 142 -3.28 -14.86 12.46
N HIS A 143 -2.23 -15.19 13.22
CA HIS A 143 -2.20 -16.24 14.22
C HIS A 143 -1.96 -15.66 15.61
N LEU A 144 -2.80 -16.01 16.59
CA LEU A 144 -2.56 -15.78 18.00
C LEU A 144 -2.26 -17.14 18.65
N LEU A 145 -1.01 -17.32 19.01
CA LEU A 145 -0.53 -18.55 19.64
C LEU A 145 -0.57 -18.38 21.16
N GLY A 146 -1.33 -19.19 21.84
CA GLY A 146 -1.51 -19.09 23.27
C GLY A 146 -1.49 -20.44 24.00
N GLN A 147 -1.50 -20.36 25.33
CA GLN A 147 -1.52 -21.50 26.23
C GLN A 147 -2.62 -21.33 27.25
N ALA A 148 -3.25 -22.46 27.63
CA ALA A 148 -4.29 -22.56 28.66
C ALA A 148 -4.05 -23.78 29.57
N GLY A 149 -4.82 -23.88 30.66
CA GLY A 149 -4.70 -24.95 31.64
C GLY A 149 -3.50 -24.83 32.58
N ARG A 150 -3.40 -25.76 33.54
CA ARG A 150 -2.29 -25.76 34.49
C ARG A 150 -0.97 -25.97 33.75
N GLN A 151 0.02 -25.13 34.04
CA GLN A 151 1.37 -25.17 33.40
C GLN A 151 1.37 -25.14 31.87
N GLY A 152 0.29 -24.65 31.22
CA GLY A 152 0.25 -24.54 29.77
C GLY A 152 0.10 -25.89 29.04
N THR A 153 -0.57 -26.87 29.66
CA THR A 153 -0.77 -28.20 29.06
C THR A 153 -1.65 -28.21 27.81
N ILE A 154 -2.27 -27.08 27.49
CA ILE A 154 -3.11 -26.90 26.29
C ILE A 154 -2.52 -25.79 25.47
N SER A 155 -2.18 -26.03 24.22
CA SER A 155 -1.84 -24.98 23.28
C SER A 155 -2.97 -24.70 22.30
N ILE A 156 -3.16 -23.43 21.96
CA ILE A 156 -4.23 -22.99 21.08
C ILE A 156 -3.61 -22.05 20.03
N ASP A 157 -3.80 -22.40 18.76
CA ASP A 157 -3.57 -21.51 17.63
C ASP A 157 -4.92 -20.97 17.17
N ARG A 158 -5.15 -19.69 17.43
CA ARG A 158 -6.32 -18.95 16.96
C ARG A 158 -5.93 -18.21 15.67
N SER A 159 -6.40 -18.69 14.53
CA SER A 159 -6.05 -18.14 13.23
C SER A 159 -7.25 -17.45 12.56
N LEU A 160 -7.03 -16.23 12.04
CA LEU A 160 -8.05 -15.40 11.41
C LEU A 160 -7.64 -15.09 9.96
N PHE A 161 -8.56 -15.30 9.02
CA PHE A 161 -8.29 -15.06 7.59
C PHE A 161 -9.59 -14.91 6.78
N PRO A 162 -9.58 -14.12 5.70
CA PRO A 162 -10.66 -14.09 4.71
C PRO A 162 -10.56 -15.26 3.73
N SER A 163 -11.68 -15.75 3.21
CA SER A 163 -11.73 -16.59 2.02
C SER A 163 -11.19 -15.83 0.81
N VAL A 164 -10.62 -16.55 -0.15
CA VAL A 164 -10.07 -15.93 -1.38
C VAL A 164 -11.20 -15.41 -2.28
N ASP A 165 -12.25 -16.22 -2.51
CA ASP A 165 -13.26 -15.97 -3.54
C ASP A 165 -14.72 -15.93 -3.04
N LYS A 166 -14.93 -16.16 -1.73
CA LYS A 166 -16.27 -16.21 -1.11
C LYS A 166 -16.52 -15.02 -0.19
N PRO A 167 -17.78 -14.60 0.00
CA PRO A 167 -18.15 -13.61 1.02
C PRO A 167 -18.10 -14.25 2.42
N LEU A 168 -16.91 -14.65 2.86
CA LEU A 168 -16.65 -15.48 4.03
C LEU A 168 -15.34 -15.10 4.69
N ALA A 169 -15.36 -14.88 6.00
CA ALA A 169 -14.16 -14.85 6.85
C ALA A 169 -14.24 -15.98 7.88
N ILE A 170 -13.08 -16.44 8.35
CA ILE A 170 -12.95 -17.61 9.20
C ILE A 170 -12.06 -17.28 10.38
N GLU A 171 -12.48 -17.69 11.56
CA GLU A 171 -11.68 -17.78 12.75
C GLU A 171 -11.63 -19.24 13.19
N LYS A 172 -10.42 -19.82 13.16
CA LYS A 172 -10.18 -21.23 13.46
C LYS A 172 -9.36 -21.37 14.74
N PHE A 173 -9.79 -22.27 15.62
CA PHE A 173 -9.13 -22.64 16.87
C PHE A 173 -8.56 -24.04 16.73
N THR A 174 -7.25 -24.16 16.61
CA THR A 174 -6.55 -25.45 16.67
C THR A 174 -6.10 -25.69 18.11
N ILE A 175 -6.76 -26.58 18.80
CA ILE A 175 -6.54 -26.90 20.22
C ILE A 175 -5.77 -28.21 20.31
N THR A 176 -4.60 -28.19 20.97
CA THR A 176 -3.70 -29.34 21.11
C THR A 176 -3.55 -29.70 22.59
N ASN A 177 -3.71 -30.98 22.91
CA ASN A 177 -3.44 -31.52 24.23
C ASN A 177 -1.94 -31.85 24.35
N ASN A 178 -1.19 -31.03 25.07
CA ASN A 178 0.24 -31.26 25.36
C ASN A 178 0.43 -31.91 26.76
N GLY A 179 -0.67 -32.21 27.46
CA GLY A 179 -0.63 -32.89 28.77
C GLY A 179 -0.42 -34.40 28.64
N SER A 180 -0.35 -35.06 29.80
CA SER A 180 -0.21 -36.51 29.91
C SER A 180 -1.56 -37.25 30.01
N GLU A 181 -2.65 -36.52 30.20
CA GLU A 181 -4.00 -37.09 30.37
C GLU A 181 -4.91 -36.71 29.21
N GLN A 182 -5.91 -37.54 28.95
CA GLN A 182 -6.96 -37.25 27.98
C GLN A 182 -7.75 -36.01 28.43
N ILE A 183 -8.10 -35.15 27.44
CA ILE A 183 -9.02 -34.03 27.66
C ILE A 183 -10.23 -34.10 26.74
N ILE A 184 -11.30 -33.44 27.15
CA ILE A 184 -12.51 -33.29 26.34
C ILE A 184 -12.62 -31.82 25.96
N VAL A 185 -12.66 -31.55 24.68
CA VAL A 185 -12.89 -30.21 24.11
C VAL A 185 -14.29 -30.17 23.51
N SER A 186 -15.06 -29.12 23.81
CA SER A 186 -16.36 -28.91 23.16
C SER A 186 -16.58 -27.44 22.84
N MET A 187 -17.26 -27.18 21.71
CA MET A 187 -17.73 -25.86 21.31
C MET A 187 -19.25 -25.88 21.21
N GLU A 188 -19.90 -24.85 21.71
CA GLU A 188 -21.36 -24.69 21.56
C GLU A 188 -21.68 -24.50 20.07
N LYS A 189 -22.71 -25.21 19.62
CA LYS A 189 -23.26 -24.98 18.30
C LYS A 189 -23.94 -23.62 18.29
N SER A 190 -23.56 -22.77 17.35
CA SER A 190 -24.12 -21.43 17.18
C SER A 190 -24.43 -21.14 15.73
N SER A 191 -25.58 -20.48 15.50
CA SER A 191 -25.91 -19.88 14.22
C SER A 191 -26.69 -18.60 14.48
N ARG A 192 -26.04 -17.47 14.38
CA ARG A 192 -26.65 -16.13 14.54
C ARG A 192 -26.78 -15.49 13.19
N MET A 193 -27.96 -14.92 12.90
CA MET A 193 -28.27 -14.25 11.66
C MET A 193 -28.74 -12.82 11.93
N VAL A 194 -28.23 -11.88 11.14
CA VAL A 194 -28.66 -10.49 11.14
C VAL A 194 -29.00 -10.11 9.71
N THR A 195 -30.26 -9.77 9.45
CA THR A 195 -30.73 -9.40 8.14
C THR A 195 -30.97 -7.90 8.06
N THR A 196 -30.50 -7.28 6.98
CA THR A 196 -30.73 -5.85 6.73
C THR A 196 -32.19 -5.59 6.38
N ASP A 197 -32.66 -4.36 6.65
CA ASP A 197 -33.95 -3.92 6.19
C ASP A 197 -33.96 -3.87 4.65
N SER A 198 -35.03 -4.43 4.06
CA SER A 198 -35.22 -4.40 2.61
C SER A 198 -35.31 -2.98 2.03
N ALA A 199 -35.83 -2.03 2.79
CA ALA A 199 -35.91 -0.62 2.40
C ALA A 199 -34.53 0.04 2.29
N ASN A 200 -33.53 -0.48 2.99
CA ASN A 200 -32.16 0.04 3.02
C ASN A 200 -31.18 -0.80 2.17
N SER A 201 -31.65 -1.83 1.49
CA SER A 201 -30.84 -2.70 0.62
C SER A 201 -31.07 -2.39 -0.85
N LYS A 202 -30.01 -2.35 -1.66
CA LYS A 202 -30.11 -1.97 -3.08
C LYS A 202 -30.83 -3.02 -3.93
N SER A 203 -30.66 -4.30 -3.66
CA SER A 203 -31.18 -5.40 -4.48
C SER A 203 -32.13 -6.34 -3.74
N ALA A 204 -31.74 -6.80 -2.57
CA ALA A 204 -32.49 -7.71 -1.71
C ALA A 204 -31.98 -7.55 -0.27
N PRO A 205 -32.77 -7.96 0.75
CA PRO A 205 -32.24 -8.02 2.11
C PRO A 205 -31.01 -8.91 2.16
N HIS A 206 -29.95 -8.39 2.74
CA HIS A 206 -28.70 -9.11 2.93
C HIS A 206 -28.63 -9.69 4.32
N THR A 207 -28.22 -10.94 4.45
CA THR A 207 -28.08 -11.60 5.75
C THR A 207 -26.61 -11.88 6.06
N VAL A 208 -26.14 -11.32 7.17
CA VAL A 208 -24.83 -11.67 7.77
C VAL A 208 -25.02 -12.80 8.75
N ILE A 209 -24.21 -13.82 8.66
CA ILE A 209 -24.35 -15.04 9.44
C ILE A 209 -23.02 -15.34 10.14
N MET A 210 -23.06 -15.55 11.45
CA MET A 210 -22.00 -16.21 12.22
C MET A 210 -22.45 -17.63 12.53
N LYS A 211 -21.65 -18.63 12.14
CA LYS A 211 -21.95 -20.05 12.44
C LYS A 211 -20.71 -20.84 12.79
N THR A 212 -20.89 -21.88 13.61
CA THR A 212 -19.83 -22.84 13.95
C THR A 212 -19.66 -23.94 12.90
N VAL A 213 -18.45 -24.45 12.81
CA VAL A 213 -18.10 -25.65 12.02
C VAL A 213 -17.20 -26.54 12.86
N ASN A 214 -17.48 -27.84 12.82
CA ASN A 214 -16.83 -28.88 13.64
C ASN A 214 -17.03 -28.60 15.14
N ASP A 215 -18.22 -28.10 15.49
CA ASP A 215 -18.66 -27.93 16.87
C ASP A 215 -18.96 -29.27 17.57
N GLY A 216 -19.38 -29.24 18.81
CA GLY A 216 -19.69 -30.42 19.62
C GLY A 216 -18.50 -30.90 20.43
N ARG A 217 -18.52 -32.21 20.77
CA ARG A 217 -17.60 -32.81 21.75
C ARG A 217 -16.53 -33.66 21.08
N HIS A 218 -15.26 -33.39 21.40
CA HIS A 218 -14.09 -34.08 20.91
C HIS A 218 -13.22 -34.57 22.06
N VAL A 219 -12.75 -35.80 21.97
CA VAL A 219 -11.86 -36.41 22.96
C VAL A 219 -10.44 -36.37 22.39
N LEU A 220 -9.50 -35.73 23.09
CA LEU A 220 -8.12 -35.61 22.69
C LEU A 220 -7.20 -36.38 23.64
N GLN A 221 -6.53 -37.40 23.10
CA GLN A 221 -5.42 -38.07 23.78
C GLN A 221 -4.20 -37.15 23.85
N PRO A 222 -3.22 -37.42 24.71
CA PRO A 222 -1.93 -36.70 24.70
C PRO A 222 -1.34 -36.58 23.27
N GLY A 223 -0.96 -35.36 22.89
CA GLY A 223 -0.41 -35.03 21.56
C GLY A 223 -1.44 -34.84 20.44
N GLN A 224 -2.72 -35.12 20.68
CA GLN A 224 -3.77 -34.94 19.66
C GLN A 224 -4.28 -33.48 19.60
N SER A 225 -4.80 -33.11 18.43
CA SER A 225 -5.37 -31.79 18.18
C SER A 225 -6.75 -31.88 17.52
N VAL A 226 -7.58 -30.86 17.75
CA VAL A 226 -8.84 -30.62 17.05
C VAL A 226 -8.87 -29.20 16.47
N ALA A 227 -9.49 -29.02 15.31
CA ALA A 227 -9.77 -27.71 14.74
C ALA A 227 -11.27 -27.41 14.82
N LEU A 228 -11.63 -26.39 15.58
CA LEU A 228 -12.98 -25.83 15.67
C LEU A 228 -13.00 -24.50 14.93
N SER A 229 -14.12 -24.10 14.34
CA SER A 229 -14.14 -22.86 13.58
C SER A 229 -15.42 -22.06 13.75
N VAL A 230 -15.29 -20.73 13.72
CA VAL A 230 -16.37 -19.77 13.58
C VAL A 230 -16.26 -19.13 12.20
N CYS A 231 -17.34 -19.15 11.46
CA CYS A 231 -17.43 -18.66 10.10
C CYS A 231 -18.36 -17.46 10.05
N TYR A 232 -17.91 -16.36 9.45
CA TYR A 232 -18.64 -15.12 9.23
C TYR A 232 -18.89 -14.97 7.74
N LEU A 233 -20.16 -14.97 7.32
CA LEU A 233 -20.50 -14.94 5.89
C LEU A 233 -21.69 -14.01 5.61
N ALA A 234 -21.81 -13.56 4.36
CA ALA A 234 -23.00 -12.84 3.91
C ALA A 234 -23.65 -13.52 2.72
N THR A 235 -24.98 -13.39 2.62
CA THR A 235 -25.78 -13.98 1.54
C THR A 235 -27.10 -13.25 1.38
N ASP A 236 -27.64 -13.25 0.15
CA ASP A 236 -29.02 -12.85 -0.17
C ASP A 236 -29.99 -14.05 -0.09
N HIS A 237 -29.46 -15.27 0.11
CA HIS A 237 -30.22 -16.53 0.11
C HIS A 237 -29.87 -17.37 1.34
N PRO A 238 -30.30 -16.97 2.55
CA PRO A 238 -29.91 -17.66 3.79
C PRO A 238 -30.37 -19.12 3.88
N GLY A 239 -31.39 -19.51 3.12
CA GLY A 239 -31.85 -20.89 3.03
C GLY A 239 -31.02 -21.83 2.14
N MET A 240 -30.04 -21.31 1.38
CA MET A 240 -29.23 -22.06 0.41
C MET A 240 -27.73 -21.97 0.70
N LEU A 241 -27.34 -22.13 1.96
CA LEU A 241 -25.93 -22.07 2.35
C LEU A 241 -25.17 -23.33 1.94
N SER A 242 -24.10 -23.17 1.19
CA SER A 242 -23.15 -24.25 0.93
C SER A 242 -22.37 -24.60 2.19
N PRO A 243 -22.00 -25.89 2.37
CA PRO A 243 -21.08 -26.28 3.46
C PRO A 243 -19.76 -25.53 3.37
N VAL A 244 -19.25 -25.08 4.51
CA VAL A 244 -17.92 -24.45 4.61
C VAL A 244 -16.91 -25.49 5.07
N ASN A 245 -15.77 -25.56 4.38
CA ASN A 245 -14.62 -26.35 4.81
C ASN A 245 -13.48 -25.41 5.20
N PRO A 246 -13.28 -25.10 6.50
CA PRO A 246 -12.28 -24.14 6.95
C PRO A 246 -10.84 -24.51 6.59
N LEU A 247 -10.50 -25.80 6.52
CA LEU A 247 -9.15 -26.23 6.14
C LEU A 247 -8.87 -26.00 4.66
N ALA A 248 -9.87 -26.22 3.79
CA ALA A 248 -9.75 -25.94 2.37
C ALA A 248 -9.60 -24.42 2.13
N GLU A 249 -10.37 -23.59 2.85
CA GLU A 249 -10.27 -22.11 2.76
C GLU A 249 -8.90 -21.61 3.23
N GLU A 250 -8.36 -22.16 4.33
CA GLU A 250 -7.01 -21.83 4.79
C GLU A 250 -5.93 -22.20 3.78
N THR A 251 -6.06 -23.39 3.19
CA THR A 251 -5.14 -23.87 2.14
C THR A 251 -5.19 -22.96 0.92
N ALA A 252 -6.39 -22.58 0.46
CA ALA A 252 -6.58 -21.66 -0.65
C ALA A 252 -5.99 -20.27 -0.34
N ARG A 253 -6.17 -19.77 0.89
CA ARG A 253 -5.59 -18.49 1.33
C ARG A 253 -4.07 -18.53 1.32
N LYS A 254 -3.44 -19.57 1.87
CA LYS A 254 -1.99 -19.78 1.84
C LYS A 254 -1.46 -19.83 0.40
N GLN A 255 -2.16 -20.55 -0.47
CA GLN A 255 -1.82 -20.65 -1.88
C GLN A 255 -1.91 -19.28 -2.57
N ARG A 256 -2.98 -18.49 -2.34
CA ARG A 256 -3.12 -17.14 -2.92
C ARG A 256 -2.00 -16.21 -2.47
N VAL A 257 -1.64 -16.22 -1.18
CA VAL A 257 -0.50 -15.44 -0.66
C VAL A 257 0.80 -15.84 -1.37
N ALA A 258 1.05 -17.13 -1.53
CA ALA A 258 2.23 -17.62 -2.25
C ALA A 258 2.24 -17.17 -3.72
N GLU A 259 1.10 -17.18 -4.41
CA GLU A 259 0.95 -16.69 -5.79
C GLU A 259 1.25 -15.19 -5.91
N ILE A 260 0.81 -14.37 -4.95
CA ILE A 260 1.13 -12.94 -4.90
C ILE A 260 2.64 -12.72 -4.69
N LEU A 261 3.27 -13.54 -3.86
CA LEU A 261 4.68 -13.40 -3.52
C LEU A 261 5.64 -13.96 -4.57
N ALA A 262 5.19 -14.93 -5.38
CA ALA A 262 6.05 -15.62 -6.34
C ALA A 262 6.63 -14.75 -7.47
N PRO A 263 5.91 -13.79 -8.12
CA PRO A 263 6.50 -12.85 -9.06
C PRO A 263 7.11 -11.64 -8.35
N LEU A 264 7.83 -10.79 -9.08
CA LEU A 264 8.39 -9.51 -8.64
C LEU A 264 9.03 -9.58 -7.24
N GLN A 265 10.10 -10.33 -7.11
CA GLN A 265 10.79 -10.55 -5.85
C GLN A 265 11.93 -9.55 -5.69
N LEU A 266 11.92 -8.76 -4.61
CA LEU A 266 13.01 -7.90 -4.22
C LEU A 266 14.06 -8.71 -3.44
N GLN A 267 15.31 -8.54 -3.80
CA GLN A 267 16.45 -9.13 -3.11
C GLN A 267 17.54 -8.08 -2.92
N THR A 268 17.75 -7.67 -1.69
CA THR A 268 18.78 -6.71 -1.27
C THR A 268 19.49 -7.24 -0.02
N PRO A 269 20.61 -6.65 0.38
CA PRO A 269 21.24 -6.96 1.68
C PRO A 269 20.40 -6.59 2.89
N ASP A 270 19.35 -5.76 2.72
CA ASP A 270 18.45 -5.29 3.77
C ASP A 270 17.21 -6.17 3.86
N SER A 271 17.13 -7.01 4.89
CA SER A 271 16.02 -7.92 5.13
C SER A 271 14.71 -7.20 5.46
N ILE A 272 14.76 -6.01 6.07
CA ILE A 272 13.58 -5.22 6.40
C ILE A 272 12.92 -4.74 5.12
N LEU A 273 13.69 -4.16 4.19
CA LEU A 273 13.18 -3.71 2.90
C LEU A 273 12.60 -4.86 2.07
N ASN A 274 13.28 -6.01 2.07
CA ASN A 274 12.79 -7.21 1.35
C ASN A 274 11.46 -7.70 1.92
N THR A 275 11.33 -7.73 3.25
CA THR A 275 10.12 -8.23 3.93
C THR A 275 8.96 -7.24 3.81
N GLU A 276 9.21 -5.95 4.03
CA GLU A 276 8.16 -4.93 3.87
C GLU A 276 7.66 -4.86 2.41
N PHE A 277 8.54 -5.02 1.43
CA PHE A 277 8.14 -5.14 0.02
C PHE A 277 7.22 -6.33 -0.22
N ALA A 278 7.47 -7.47 0.42
CA ALA A 278 6.62 -8.65 0.33
C ALA A 278 5.24 -8.41 0.98
N PHE A 279 5.20 -7.77 2.15
CA PHE A 279 3.94 -7.40 2.82
C PHE A 279 3.16 -6.37 2.00
N ALA A 280 3.81 -5.34 1.49
CA ALA A 280 3.19 -4.34 0.62
C ALA A 280 2.57 -4.96 -0.64
N LYS A 281 3.22 -5.97 -1.25
CA LYS A 281 2.64 -6.74 -2.37
C LYS A 281 1.34 -7.44 -1.96
N ILE A 282 1.32 -8.09 -0.79
CA ILE A 282 0.11 -8.77 -0.30
C ILE A 282 -1.01 -7.74 -0.18
N ARG A 283 -0.77 -6.64 0.55
CA ARG A 283 -1.82 -5.65 0.81
C ARG A 283 -2.35 -4.98 -0.46
N ALA A 284 -1.46 -4.54 -1.36
CA ALA A 284 -1.85 -3.90 -2.62
C ALA A 284 -2.67 -4.84 -3.52
N THR A 285 -2.40 -6.15 -3.50
CA THR A 285 -2.98 -7.10 -4.44
C THR A 285 -4.24 -7.79 -3.88
N GLU A 286 -4.38 -7.92 -2.55
CA GLU A 286 -5.56 -8.58 -1.98
C GLU A 286 -6.81 -7.69 -1.90
N SER A 287 -6.65 -6.35 -1.90
CA SER A 287 -7.77 -5.41 -1.83
C SER A 287 -8.43 -5.16 -3.19
N ILE A 288 -8.70 -6.24 -3.92
CA ILE A 288 -9.33 -6.21 -5.24
C ILE A 288 -10.61 -7.05 -5.19
N PHE A 289 -11.74 -6.39 -5.34
CA PHE A 289 -13.06 -7.00 -5.18
C PHE A 289 -13.70 -7.35 -6.52
N LYS A 290 -14.33 -8.52 -6.57
CA LYS A 290 -15.05 -9.01 -7.75
C LYS A 290 -16.47 -8.45 -7.77
N THR A 291 -16.63 -7.28 -8.39
CA THR A 291 -17.89 -6.58 -8.55
C THR A 291 -18.64 -7.04 -9.82
N LYS A 292 -19.89 -6.58 -10.00
CA LYS A 292 -20.65 -6.81 -11.25
C LYS A 292 -19.95 -6.18 -12.48
N ALA A 293 -19.22 -5.08 -12.27
CA ALA A 293 -18.45 -4.40 -13.32
C ALA A 293 -17.07 -5.02 -13.58
N GLY A 294 -16.70 -6.10 -12.89
CA GLY A 294 -15.42 -6.77 -12.96
C GLY A 294 -14.57 -6.59 -11.68
N TYR A 295 -13.30 -6.97 -11.73
CA TYR A 295 -12.40 -6.76 -10.62
C TYR A 295 -12.10 -5.26 -10.45
N MET A 296 -12.25 -4.75 -9.23
CA MET A 296 -12.02 -3.36 -8.86
C MET A 296 -11.21 -3.30 -7.58
N HIS A 297 -10.13 -2.55 -7.59
CA HIS A 297 -9.37 -2.28 -6.39
C HIS A 297 -10.13 -1.27 -5.52
N GLY A 298 -10.38 -1.62 -4.28
CA GLY A 298 -10.92 -0.72 -3.27
C GLY A 298 -9.87 -0.44 -2.21
N PRO A 299 -9.62 0.82 -1.83
CA PRO A 299 -8.56 1.13 -0.86
C PRO A 299 -8.68 0.41 0.48
N GLY A 300 -9.90 0.17 0.98
CA GLY A 300 -10.13 -0.55 2.22
C GLY A 300 -10.30 0.36 3.44
N GLY A 301 -9.71 0.00 4.58
CA GLY A 301 -9.64 0.83 5.78
C GLY A 301 -10.97 1.09 6.47
N LEU A 302 -11.91 0.13 6.48
CA LEU A 302 -13.28 0.22 7.03
C LEU A 302 -14.22 1.21 6.33
N SER A 303 -13.77 1.89 5.24
CA SER A 303 -14.56 2.94 4.61
C SER A 303 -14.60 2.86 3.08
N TYR A 304 -13.53 2.42 2.44
CA TYR A 304 -13.31 2.66 1.02
C TYR A 304 -13.35 1.36 0.19
N TYR A 305 -14.48 0.64 0.23
CA TYR A 305 -14.64 -0.65 -0.46
C TYR A 305 -15.55 -0.60 -1.68
N ALA A 306 -16.39 0.42 -1.76
CA ALA A 306 -17.52 0.44 -2.68
C ALA A 306 -17.23 1.19 -3.97
N ALA A 307 -16.11 1.90 -4.04
CA ALA A 307 -15.77 2.77 -5.16
C ALA A 307 -14.29 2.70 -5.49
N ILE A 308 -13.94 3.23 -6.66
CA ILE A 308 -12.57 3.53 -7.08
C ILE A 308 -12.32 5.02 -6.92
N TRP A 309 -11.08 5.41 -6.62
CA TRP A 309 -10.61 6.79 -6.55
C TRP A 309 -9.50 7.02 -7.57
N ALA A 310 -9.47 8.21 -8.18
CA ALA A 310 -8.51 8.54 -9.23
C ALA A 310 -7.05 8.46 -8.73
N ASN A 311 -6.76 9.01 -7.56
CA ASN A 311 -5.45 8.92 -6.95
C ASN A 311 -5.08 7.48 -6.57
N ASP A 312 -5.89 6.83 -5.72
CA ASP A 312 -5.58 5.48 -5.21
C ASP A 312 -5.42 4.47 -6.33
N GLN A 313 -6.33 4.50 -7.28
CA GLN A 313 -6.42 3.50 -8.33
C GLN A 313 -5.56 3.85 -9.53
N ALA A 314 -5.84 5.02 -10.16
CA ALA A 314 -5.24 5.34 -11.43
C ALA A 314 -3.78 5.79 -11.25
N GLU A 315 -3.49 6.57 -10.22
CA GLU A 315 -2.16 7.12 -9.97
C GLU A 315 -1.25 6.14 -9.22
N TYR A 316 -1.73 5.50 -8.13
CA TYR A 316 -0.85 4.78 -7.20
C TYR A 316 -0.67 3.32 -7.57
N VAL A 317 -1.75 2.50 -7.53
CA VAL A 317 -1.60 1.04 -7.67
C VAL A 317 -1.54 0.56 -9.11
N SER A 318 -2.27 1.17 -10.06
CA SER A 318 -2.35 0.65 -11.42
C SER A 318 -0.98 0.61 -12.13
N PRO A 319 -0.10 1.62 -12.02
CA PRO A 319 1.26 1.50 -12.54
C PRO A 319 2.08 0.37 -11.89
N TYR A 320 1.86 0.07 -10.61
CA TYR A 320 2.49 -1.07 -9.93
C TYR A 320 1.97 -2.42 -10.49
N PHE A 321 0.67 -2.55 -10.73
CA PHE A 321 0.09 -3.80 -11.24
C PHE A 321 0.68 -4.26 -12.57
N ALA A 322 1.16 -3.32 -13.39
CA ALA A 322 1.87 -3.65 -14.62
C ALA A 322 3.18 -4.42 -14.41
N PHE A 323 3.74 -4.44 -13.20
CA PHE A 323 4.97 -5.17 -12.83
C PHE A 323 4.71 -6.38 -11.94
N SER A 324 3.54 -6.44 -11.28
CA SER A 324 3.26 -7.38 -10.20
C SER A 324 3.21 -8.85 -10.62
N GLY A 325 2.90 -9.13 -11.90
CA GLY A 325 2.64 -10.48 -12.39
C GLY A 325 1.29 -11.06 -11.94
N ASP A 326 0.45 -10.27 -11.27
CA ASP A 326 -0.89 -10.65 -10.85
C ASP A 326 -1.93 -10.26 -11.90
N SER A 327 -2.62 -11.26 -12.47
CA SER A 327 -3.62 -11.04 -13.52
C SER A 327 -4.85 -10.29 -13.00
N ILE A 328 -5.24 -10.49 -11.74
CA ILE A 328 -6.38 -9.81 -11.11
C ILE A 328 -6.06 -8.33 -10.93
N GLY A 329 -4.83 -7.99 -10.52
CA GLY A 329 -4.35 -6.61 -10.45
C GLY A 329 -4.40 -5.89 -11.80
N VAL A 330 -3.91 -6.55 -12.86
CA VAL A 330 -3.98 -6.01 -14.22
C VAL A 330 -5.43 -5.81 -14.68
N LEU A 331 -6.32 -6.77 -14.42
CA LEU A 331 -7.75 -6.66 -14.77
C LEU A 331 -8.41 -5.52 -14.00
N SER A 332 -8.08 -5.34 -12.71
CA SER A 332 -8.62 -4.25 -11.91
C SER A 332 -8.20 -2.88 -12.46
N ALA A 333 -6.94 -2.72 -12.88
CA ALA A 333 -6.45 -1.50 -13.51
C ALA A 333 -7.20 -1.19 -14.82
N MET A 334 -7.36 -2.18 -15.71
CA MET A 334 -8.09 -2.03 -16.97
C MET A 334 -9.57 -1.67 -16.74
N ASN A 335 -10.23 -2.29 -15.76
CA ASN A 335 -11.61 -2.00 -15.41
C ASN A 335 -11.77 -0.60 -14.81
N CYS A 336 -10.83 -0.19 -13.95
CA CYS A 336 -10.79 1.15 -13.39
C CYS A 336 -10.75 2.22 -14.50
N TYR A 337 -9.79 2.12 -15.42
CA TYR A 337 -9.69 3.08 -16.52
C TYR A 337 -10.90 3.04 -17.45
N ARG A 338 -11.50 1.86 -17.70
CA ARG A 338 -12.73 1.73 -18.46
C ARG A 338 -13.89 2.46 -17.75
N LEU A 339 -13.98 2.38 -16.44
CA LEU A 339 -15.02 3.04 -15.66
C LEU A 339 -14.83 4.56 -15.67
N PHE A 340 -13.61 5.08 -15.51
CA PHE A 340 -13.33 6.50 -15.70
C PHE A 340 -13.66 6.96 -17.14
N ALA A 341 -13.34 6.16 -18.15
CA ALA A 341 -13.63 6.50 -19.55
C ALA A 341 -15.12 6.65 -19.85
N SER A 342 -16.01 5.98 -19.09
CA SER A 342 -17.47 6.12 -19.25
C SER A 342 -18.00 7.51 -18.86
N TYR A 343 -17.22 8.30 -18.16
CA TYR A 343 -17.54 9.69 -17.78
C TYR A 343 -16.94 10.75 -18.72
N MET A 344 -16.19 10.35 -19.74
CA MET A 344 -15.75 11.29 -20.79
C MET A 344 -16.95 11.92 -21.44
N ASN A 345 -16.90 13.22 -21.68
CA ASN A 345 -18.02 13.98 -22.27
C ASN A 345 -17.50 15.05 -23.24
N PRO A 346 -18.33 15.46 -24.24
CA PRO A 346 -17.93 16.44 -25.25
C PRO A 346 -17.67 17.85 -24.70
N GLN A 347 -18.22 18.18 -23.55
CA GLN A 347 -18.08 19.49 -22.90
C GLN A 347 -16.81 19.58 -22.04
N TYR A 348 -16.04 18.48 -21.91
CA TYR A 348 -14.89 18.41 -21.03
C TYR A 348 -15.22 18.84 -19.59
N LYS A 349 -16.38 18.40 -19.05
CA LYS A 349 -16.63 18.45 -17.60
C LYS A 349 -15.75 17.42 -16.90
N PRO A 350 -15.26 17.68 -15.70
CA PRO A 350 -14.33 16.78 -15.02
C PRO A 350 -14.93 15.37 -14.84
N ILE A 351 -14.09 14.35 -15.01
CA ILE A 351 -14.39 12.99 -14.59
C ILE A 351 -14.45 13.01 -13.06
N PRO A 352 -15.44 12.39 -12.42
CA PRO A 352 -15.56 12.37 -10.98
C PRO A 352 -14.32 11.78 -10.30
N SER A 353 -13.97 12.35 -9.15
CA SER A 353 -12.82 11.90 -8.34
C SER A 353 -12.98 10.48 -7.82
N SER A 354 -14.22 10.05 -7.58
CA SER A 354 -14.54 8.71 -7.10
C SER A 354 -15.82 8.20 -7.76
N ILE A 355 -15.83 6.93 -8.18
CA ILE A 355 -16.94 6.29 -8.89
C ILE A 355 -17.28 4.99 -8.17
N VAL A 356 -18.59 4.79 -7.90
CA VAL A 356 -19.11 3.57 -7.30
C VAL A 356 -18.96 2.41 -8.27
N ALA A 357 -18.36 1.32 -7.82
CA ALA A 357 -18.01 0.19 -8.69
C ALA A 357 -19.22 -0.62 -9.19
N GLU A 358 -20.34 -0.56 -8.50
CA GLU A 358 -21.56 -1.31 -8.83
C GLU A 358 -22.80 -0.42 -8.92
N GLY A 359 -22.64 0.88 -9.10
CA GLY A 359 -23.73 1.84 -9.14
C GLY A 359 -23.52 2.89 -10.21
N ASP A 360 -24.49 3.79 -10.28
CA ASP A 360 -24.45 4.95 -11.17
C ASP A 360 -24.05 6.23 -10.43
N THR A 361 -23.68 6.10 -9.15
CA THR A 361 -23.33 7.22 -8.29
C THR A 361 -21.81 7.45 -8.27
N TYR A 362 -21.43 8.67 -7.92
CA TYR A 362 -20.05 9.10 -7.82
C TYR A 362 -19.89 10.19 -6.76
N TRP A 363 -18.66 10.49 -6.39
CA TRP A 363 -18.33 11.60 -5.51
C TRP A 363 -17.34 12.55 -6.19
N ASN A 364 -17.63 13.84 -6.12
CA ASN A 364 -16.76 14.92 -6.58
C ASN A 364 -16.89 16.16 -5.68
N GLY A 365 -17.14 15.96 -4.39
CA GLY A 365 -17.41 17.03 -3.43
C GLY A 365 -16.31 18.07 -3.26
N ALA A 366 -15.06 17.72 -3.61
CA ALA A 366 -13.94 18.67 -3.61
C ALA A 366 -13.68 19.31 -5.00
N GLY A 367 -14.57 19.09 -5.97
CA GLY A 367 -14.38 19.53 -7.35
C GLY A 367 -13.31 18.72 -8.08
N ASP A 368 -12.65 19.35 -9.06
CA ASP A 368 -11.47 18.78 -9.73
C ASP A 368 -10.26 18.84 -8.81
N ARG A 369 -9.69 17.69 -8.44
CA ARG A 369 -8.50 17.56 -7.62
C ARG A 369 -7.21 17.38 -8.43
N GLY A 370 -7.25 17.65 -9.74
CA GLY A 370 -6.23 17.23 -10.70
C GLY A 370 -6.42 15.78 -11.15
N ASP A 371 -7.62 15.22 -10.97
CA ASP A 371 -7.95 13.82 -11.23
C ASP A 371 -7.65 13.41 -12.68
N GLN A 372 -7.83 14.31 -13.64
CA GLN A 372 -7.54 14.03 -15.05
C GLN A 372 -6.04 13.91 -15.31
N ALA A 373 -5.20 14.70 -14.62
CA ALA A 373 -3.75 14.54 -14.67
C ALA A 373 -3.31 13.21 -14.03
N MET A 374 -3.91 12.82 -12.90
CA MET A 374 -3.68 11.52 -12.25
C MET A 374 -4.03 10.35 -13.17
N ILE A 375 -5.20 10.40 -13.80
CA ILE A 375 -5.68 9.35 -14.72
C ILE A 375 -4.77 9.24 -15.94
N ALA A 376 -4.43 10.37 -16.59
CA ALA A 376 -3.57 10.36 -17.77
C ALA A 376 -2.15 9.83 -17.45
N TYR A 377 -1.60 10.28 -16.32
CA TYR A 377 -0.30 9.82 -15.81
C TYR A 377 -0.29 8.30 -15.57
N GLY A 378 -1.23 7.82 -14.76
CA GLY A 378 -1.29 6.41 -14.39
C GLY A 378 -1.58 5.51 -15.57
N ALA A 379 -2.57 5.86 -16.43
CA ALA A 379 -2.93 5.08 -17.61
C ALA A 379 -1.81 4.98 -18.64
N SER A 380 -1.08 6.08 -18.88
CA SER A 380 0.05 6.10 -19.82
C SER A 380 1.21 5.21 -19.34
N ARG A 381 1.57 5.31 -18.05
CA ARG A 381 2.61 4.50 -17.43
C ARG A 381 2.23 3.02 -17.38
N PHE A 382 0.99 2.73 -17.00
CA PHE A 382 0.47 1.36 -16.98
C PHE A 382 0.52 0.74 -18.39
N ALA A 383 0.02 1.45 -19.41
CA ALA A 383 -0.05 0.93 -20.77
C ALA A 383 1.35 0.60 -21.34
N LEU A 384 2.33 1.47 -21.11
CA LEU A 384 3.72 1.25 -21.54
C LEU A 384 4.33 0.04 -20.81
N ALA A 385 4.21 0.00 -19.49
CA ALA A 385 4.80 -1.08 -18.68
C ALA A 385 4.10 -2.43 -18.89
N TYR A 386 2.78 -2.46 -19.08
CA TYR A 386 2.06 -3.68 -19.39
C TYR A 386 2.45 -4.25 -20.76
N GLY A 387 2.80 -3.39 -21.73
CA GLY A 387 3.37 -3.78 -23.00
C GLY A 387 2.42 -4.52 -23.95
N LYS A 388 1.10 -4.36 -23.79
CA LYS A 388 0.07 -4.95 -24.65
C LYS A 388 -0.60 -3.89 -25.51
N ILE A 389 -0.37 -3.97 -26.83
CA ILE A 389 -0.83 -2.95 -27.79
C ILE A 389 -2.36 -2.78 -27.77
N ASP A 390 -3.13 -3.87 -27.64
CA ASP A 390 -4.58 -3.79 -27.62
C ASP A 390 -5.13 -3.13 -26.36
N SER A 391 -4.49 -3.36 -25.21
CA SER A 391 -4.81 -2.64 -23.98
C SER A 391 -4.47 -1.17 -24.09
N ALA A 392 -3.32 -0.84 -24.65
CA ALA A 392 -2.89 0.54 -24.90
C ALA A 392 -3.87 1.29 -25.84
N ARG A 393 -4.32 0.64 -26.92
CA ARG A 393 -5.34 1.20 -27.82
C ARG A 393 -6.67 1.51 -27.12
N LYS A 394 -7.07 0.64 -26.20
CA LYS A 394 -8.30 0.85 -25.40
C LYS A 394 -8.18 2.01 -24.42
N LEU A 395 -6.98 2.26 -23.89
CA LEU A 395 -6.71 3.35 -22.95
C LEU A 395 -6.42 4.69 -23.63
N TRP A 396 -5.99 4.68 -24.87
CA TRP A 396 -5.59 5.89 -25.59
C TRP A 396 -6.65 6.99 -25.64
N PRO A 397 -7.95 6.70 -25.91
CA PRO A 397 -9.01 7.72 -25.89
C PRO A 397 -9.13 8.43 -24.54
N LEU A 398 -9.07 7.69 -23.43
CA LEU A 398 -9.13 8.26 -22.08
C LEU A 398 -7.91 9.15 -21.83
N ILE A 399 -6.71 8.66 -22.13
CA ILE A 399 -5.47 9.42 -21.97
C ILE A 399 -5.55 10.74 -22.70
N THR A 400 -5.90 10.72 -23.99
CA THR A 400 -5.96 11.93 -24.80
C THR A 400 -7.06 12.89 -24.36
N TRP A 401 -8.20 12.37 -23.90
CA TRP A 401 -9.28 13.19 -23.34
C TRP A 401 -8.81 13.91 -22.07
N CYS A 402 -8.14 13.20 -21.16
CA CYS A 402 -7.62 13.78 -19.93
C CYS A 402 -6.51 14.82 -20.20
N LEU A 403 -5.63 14.58 -21.17
CA LEU A 403 -4.62 15.55 -21.57
C LEU A 403 -5.27 16.81 -22.17
N GLU A 404 -6.29 16.67 -23.01
CA GLU A 404 -7.03 17.81 -23.56
C GLU A 404 -7.80 18.56 -22.49
N TYR A 405 -8.38 17.85 -21.50
CA TYR A 405 -8.99 18.48 -20.33
C TYR A 405 -8.01 19.39 -19.61
N SER A 406 -6.84 18.87 -19.23
CA SER A 406 -5.81 19.64 -18.53
C SER A 406 -5.32 20.82 -19.35
N ARG A 407 -5.15 20.66 -20.67
CA ARG A 407 -4.78 21.74 -21.59
C ARG A 407 -5.77 22.91 -21.57
N ARG A 408 -7.07 22.60 -21.49
CA ARG A 408 -8.15 23.62 -21.42
C ARG A 408 -8.17 24.38 -20.11
N HIS A 409 -7.49 23.87 -19.08
CA HIS A 409 -7.39 24.47 -17.76
C HIS A 409 -6.01 25.13 -17.52
N ILE A 410 -5.22 25.33 -18.56
CA ILE A 410 -3.97 26.09 -18.47
C ILE A 410 -4.32 27.57 -18.25
N SER A 411 -3.74 28.18 -17.20
CA SER A 411 -3.91 29.57 -16.83
C SER A 411 -3.06 30.52 -17.69
N GLN A 412 -3.15 31.83 -17.43
CA GLN A 412 -2.30 32.84 -18.07
C GLN A 412 -0.82 32.71 -17.65
N GLU A 413 -0.54 32.01 -16.56
CA GLU A 413 0.79 31.72 -16.04
C GLU A 413 1.35 30.41 -16.58
N ASP A 414 0.72 29.81 -17.58
CA ASP A 414 1.10 28.57 -18.27
C ASP A 414 1.09 27.32 -17.36
N VAL A 415 0.35 27.34 -16.24
CA VAL A 415 0.16 26.22 -15.31
C VAL A 415 -1.29 25.75 -15.29
N VAL A 416 -1.49 24.45 -15.05
CA VAL A 416 -2.83 23.83 -14.97
C VAL A 416 -3.48 24.20 -13.63
N THR A 417 -4.73 24.64 -13.70
CA THR A 417 -5.58 24.93 -12.54
C THR A 417 -6.44 23.74 -12.15
N SER A 418 -6.81 23.66 -10.88
CA SER A 418 -7.76 22.69 -10.31
C SER A 418 -8.46 23.28 -9.10
N ASP A 419 -9.63 22.73 -8.72
CA ASP A 419 -10.40 23.26 -7.57
C ASP A 419 -9.75 22.89 -6.23
N ALA A 420 -9.10 21.75 -6.16
CA ALA A 420 -8.43 21.20 -4.98
C ALA A 420 -7.22 20.33 -5.40
N ASP A 421 -6.71 19.56 -4.46
CA ASP A 421 -5.75 18.47 -4.67
C ASP A 421 -6.28 17.16 -4.07
N GLU A 422 -5.46 16.11 -4.07
CA GLU A 422 -5.81 14.81 -3.48
C GLU A 422 -6.16 14.86 -1.98
N LEU A 423 -5.82 15.93 -1.28
CA LEU A 423 -6.17 16.14 0.12
C LEU A 423 -7.59 16.75 0.29
N GLU A 424 -8.33 16.95 -0.80
CA GLU A 424 -9.77 17.27 -0.79
C GLU A 424 -10.13 18.52 0.01
N GLY A 425 -9.26 19.54 -0.04
CA GLY A 425 -9.47 20.81 0.68
C GLY A 425 -9.11 20.79 2.17
N ARG A 426 -8.58 19.67 2.71
CA ARG A 426 -8.08 19.62 4.10
C ARG A 426 -6.91 20.56 4.34
N PHE A 427 -6.16 20.85 3.30
CA PHE A 427 -5.10 21.84 3.23
C PHE A 427 -5.32 22.73 2.01
N PRO A 428 -4.95 24.03 2.06
CA PRO A 428 -5.07 24.89 0.89
C PRO A 428 -4.25 24.38 -0.29
N ALA A 429 -4.86 24.36 -1.48
CA ALA A 429 -4.21 23.93 -2.73
C ALA A 429 -4.01 25.08 -3.74
N GLY A 430 -4.58 26.26 -3.49
CA GLY A 430 -4.56 27.41 -4.41
C GLY A 430 -5.37 27.14 -5.67
N LYS A 431 -5.26 28.03 -6.65
CA LYS A 431 -5.90 27.84 -7.98
C LYS A 431 -5.14 26.87 -8.88
N ALA A 432 -3.83 26.78 -8.68
CA ALA A 432 -2.94 25.83 -9.32
C ALA A 432 -2.01 25.25 -8.25
N ASN A 433 -1.81 23.93 -8.24
CA ASN A 433 -0.93 23.27 -7.29
C ASN A 433 0.18 22.49 -8.00
N LEU A 434 1.28 22.32 -7.29
CA LEU A 434 2.50 21.67 -7.80
C LEU A 434 2.25 20.22 -8.20
N SER A 435 1.45 19.48 -7.43
CA SER A 435 1.17 18.05 -7.68
C SER A 435 0.49 17.84 -9.03
N THR A 436 -0.64 18.51 -9.29
CA THR A 436 -1.37 18.44 -10.56
C THR A 436 -0.47 18.74 -11.76
N ASN A 437 0.37 19.77 -11.64
CA ASN A 437 1.26 20.19 -12.74
C ASN A 437 2.38 19.19 -12.99
N CYS A 438 2.96 18.59 -11.96
CA CYS A 438 3.98 17.55 -12.09
C CYS A 438 3.41 16.27 -12.69
N LEU A 439 2.20 15.87 -12.30
CA LEU A 439 1.50 14.71 -12.86
C LEU A 439 1.16 14.92 -14.34
N TYR A 440 0.68 16.10 -14.70
CA TYR A 440 0.39 16.45 -16.08
C TYR A 440 1.67 16.45 -16.95
N TYR A 441 2.78 16.97 -16.43
CA TYR A 441 4.08 16.90 -17.09
C TYR A 441 4.51 15.47 -17.44
N ASP A 442 4.43 14.55 -16.49
CA ASP A 442 4.79 13.14 -16.74
C ASP A 442 3.76 12.46 -17.64
N ALA A 443 2.47 12.78 -17.52
CA ALA A 443 1.42 12.30 -18.41
C ALA A 443 1.70 12.64 -19.87
N LEU A 444 2.05 13.89 -20.18
CA LEU A 444 2.44 14.34 -21.53
C LEU A 444 3.67 13.58 -22.04
N THR A 445 4.70 13.44 -21.20
CA THR A 445 5.93 12.73 -21.56
C THR A 445 5.67 11.25 -21.86
N SER A 446 4.88 10.60 -20.99
CA SER A 446 4.53 9.19 -21.14
C SER A 446 3.58 8.94 -22.31
N ALA A 447 2.61 9.83 -22.55
CA ALA A 447 1.71 9.76 -23.69
C ALA A 447 2.45 9.97 -25.03
N ALA A 448 3.46 10.83 -25.06
CA ALA A 448 4.31 10.98 -26.27
C ALA A 448 5.04 9.68 -26.63
N LEU A 449 5.56 8.96 -25.63
CA LEU A 449 6.19 7.65 -25.81
C LEU A 449 5.16 6.58 -26.23
N LEU A 450 4.01 6.54 -25.56
CA LEU A 450 2.93 5.60 -25.84
C LEU A 450 2.35 5.81 -27.25
N GLY A 451 2.10 7.07 -27.64
CA GLY A 451 1.61 7.43 -28.96
C GLY A 451 2.55 6.97 -30.09
N LYS A 452 3.87 7.07 -29.87
CA LYS A 452 4.87 6.52 -30.81
C LYS A 452 4.71 4.99 -30.97
N GLN A 453 4.45 4.25 -29.88
CA GLN A 453 4.23 2.81 -29.93
C GLN A 453 2.91 2.45 -30.64
N LEU A 454 1.91 3.32 -30.55
CA LEU A 454 0.61 3.16 -31.19
C LEU A 454 0.58 3.69 -32.64
N GLN A 455 1.72 4.17 -33.15
CA GLN A 455 1.86 4.77 -34.48
C GLN A 455 0.97 6.02 -34.69
N ILE A 456 0.75 6.77 -33.62
CA ILE A 456 0.06 8.07 -33.68
C ILE A 456 0.93 9.05 -34.45
N PRO A 457 0.35 9.93 -35.32
CA PRO A 457 1.09 10.89 -36.10
C PRO A 457 2.11 11.69 -35.25
N ALA A 458 3.34 11.84 -35.77
CA ALA A 458 4.45 12.52 -35.10
C ALA A 458 4.06 13.95 -34.65
N LYS A 459 3.26 14.67 -35.44
CA LYS A 459 2.75 16.01 -35.08
C LYS A 459 2.06 16.01 -33.69
N ILE A 460 1.33 14.96 -33.34
CA ILE A 460 0.62 14.85 -32.04
C ILE A 460 1.62 14.52 -30.93
N THR A 461 2.45 13.49 -31.13
CA THR A 461 3.41 13.05 -30.11
C THR A 461 4.51 14.08 -29.86
N ASP A 462 4.96 14.81 -30.87
CA ASP A 462 5.92 15.92 -30.73
C ASP A 462 5.25 17.15 -30.09
N GLY A 463 3.94 17.36 -30.35
CA GLY A 463 3.13 18.34 -29.63
C GLY A 463 3.12 18.09 -28.12
N TYR A 464 2.94 16.86 -27.66
CA TYR A 464 3.00 16.52 -26.23
C TYR A 464 4.40 16.74 -25.64
N ARG A 465 5.48 16.43 -26.39
CA ARG A 465 6.85 16.72 -25.92
C ARG A 465 7.11 18.20 -25.76
N LYS A 466 6.65 19.00 -26.74
CA LYS A 466 6.77 20.45 -26.70
C LYS A 466 6.02 21.03 -25.51
N GLU A 467 4.77 20.63 -25.33
CA GLU A 467 3.94 21.08 -24.22
C GLU A 467 4.54 20.66 -22.86
N ALA A 468 5.09 19.46 -22.74
CA ALA A 468 5.81 19.03 -21.53
C ALA A 468 7.02 19.93 -21.23
N ALA A 469 7.79 20.32 -22.25
CA ALA A 469 8.94 21.21 -22.06
C ALA A 469 8.51 22.63 -21.64
N GLU A 470 7.44 23.16 -22.23
CA GLU A 470 6.84 24.44 -21.88
C GLU A 470 6.30 24.43 -20.43
N LEU A 471 5.55 23.37 -20.07
CA LEU A 471 5.03 23.19 -18.71
C LEU A 471 6.16 23.05 -17.68
N LYS A 472 7.24 22.33 -17.99
CA LYS A 472 8.40 22.26 -17.09
C LYS A 472 8.99 23.64 -16.79
N ALA A 473 9.12 24.50 -17.81
CA ALA A 473 9.58 25.88 -17.62
C ALA A 473 8.58 26.70 -16.79
N ALA A 474 7.27 26.51 -17.02
CA ALA A 474 6.22 27.17 -16.25
C ALA A 474 6.21 26.72 -14.77
N ILE A 475 6.40 25.41 -14.49
CA ILE A 475 6.54 24.88 -13.13
C ILE A 475 7.69 25.57 -12.39
N GLU A 476 8.87 25.69 -13.03
CA GLU A 476 10.01 26.38 -12.42
C GLU A 476 9.71 27.86 -12.16
N LYS A 477 9.09 28.54 -13.10
CA LYS A 477 8.76 29.96 -13.00
C LYS A 477 7.71 30.24 -11.94
N TYR A 478 6.65 29.42 -11.85
CA TYR A 478 5.49 29.67 -10.99
C TYR A 478 5.68 29.14 -9.56
N PHE A 479 6.19 27.92 -9.43
CA PHE A 479 6.34 27.25 -8.14
C PHE A 479 7.74 27.36 -7.54
N GLY A 480 8.80 27.61 -8.35
CA GLY A 480 10.17 27.75 -7.85
C GLY A 480 10.29 28.85 -6.81
N ALA A 481 10.78 28.55 -5.61
CA ALA A 481 10.83 29.46 -4.49
C ALA A 481 11.97 29.13 -3.52
N THR A 482 12.32 30.11 -2.68
CA THR A 482 13.09 29.88 -1.48
C THR A 482 12.13 29.95 -0.29
N ILE A 483 11.97 28.82 0.41
CA ILE A 483 11.09 28.71 1.57
C ILE A 483 11.94 28.25 2.76
N ASP A 484 11.89 28.97 3.87
CA ASP A 484 12.69 28.67 5.06
C ASP A 484 14.20 28.52 4.81
N GLY A 485 14.73 29.22 3.81
CA GLY A 485 16.14 29.16 3.40
C GLY A 485 16.47 28.05 2.41
N TYR A 486 15.53 27.16 2.07
CA TYR A 486 15.71 26.08 1.08
C TYR A 486 15.30 26.55 -0.31
N GLN A 487 16.17 26.37 -1.29
CA GLN A 487 15.84 26.60 -2.71
C GLN A 487 15.04 25.42 -3.26
N THR A 488 13.71 25.48 -3.12
CA THR A 488 12.77 24.41 -3.44
C THR A 488 11.57 24.94 -4.20
N TYR A 489 10.39 24.42 -3.96
CA TYR A 489 9.13 24.84 -4.57
C TYR A 489 8.13 25.27 -3.50
N ARG A 490 7.29 26.26 -3.82
CA ARG A 490 6.02 26.47 -3.12
C ARG A 490 4.98 25.51 -3.67
N TYR A 491 3.99 25.17 -2.87
CA TYR A 491 2.95 24.25 -3.31
C TYR A 491 1.89 24.91 -4.18
N TYR A 492 1.58 26.18 -3.90
CA TYR A 492 0.74 27.09 -4.69
C TYR A 492 1.27 28.53 -4.55
N GLU A 493 0.75 29.46 -5.36
CA GLU A 493 1.32 30.80 -5.56
C GLU A 493 1.65 31.56 -4.27
N THR A 494 0.75 31.56 -3.28
CA THR A 494 0.92 32.32 -2.02
C THR A 494 1.45 31.47 -0.87
N ASN A 495 1.80 30.19 -1.14
CA ASN A 495 2.29 29.29 -0.10
C ASN A 495 3.74 29.61 0.27
N ASN A 496 3.97 29.95 1.53
CA ASN A 496 5.28 30.26 2.11
C ASN A 496 5.71 29.26 3.20
N THR A 497 4.98 28.16 3.34
CA THR A 497 5.27 27.09 4.30
C THR A 497 5.70 25.84 3.55
N LEU A 498 6.71 25.13 4.07
CA LEU A 498 7.13 23.87 3.47
C LEU A 498 6.00 22.83 3.50
N ARG A 499 5.77 22.17 2.38
CA ARG A 499 4.78 21.11 2.19
C ARG A 499 5.51 19.83 1.75
N ALA A 500 5.04 18.66 2.20
CA ALA A 500 5.63 17.38 1.80
C ALA A 500 5.60 17.16 0.28
N TRP A 501 4.57 17.64 -0.41
CA TRP A 501 4.39 17.51 -1.86
C TRP A 501 5.38 18.29 -2.73
N ILE A 502 6.32 19.07 -2.15
CA ILE A 502 7.49 19.57 -2.89
C ILE A 502 8.38 18.44 -3.46
N CYS A 503 8.14 17.19 -3.05
CA CYS A 503 8.77 16.00 -3.61
C CYS A 503 8.29 15.65 -5.03
N MET A 504 7.13 16.15 -5.47
CA MET A 504 6.52 15.76 -6.75
C MET A 504 7.38 16.05 -7.98
N PRO A 505 8.07 17.19 -8.09
CA PRO A 505 9.03 17.41 -9.19
C PRO A 505 10.07 16.29 -9.28
N LEU A 506 10.71 15.92 -8.16
CA LEU A 506 11.72 14.85 -8.13
C LEU A 506 11.11 13.50 -8.58
N ALA A 507 9.91 13.18 -8.09
CA ALA A 507 9.21 11.94 -8.43
C ALA A 507 8.78 11.86 -9.91
N MET A 508 8.64 13.01 -10.59
CA MET A 508 8.29 13.10 -12.01
C MET A 508 9.49 13.42 -12.91
N GLY A 509 10.71 13.43 -12.35
CA GLY A 509 11.95 13.62 -13.13
C GLY A 509 12.28 15.08 -13.46
N ILE A 510 11.80 16.02 -12.65
CA ILE A 510 12.16 17.45 -12.69
C ILE A 510 13.19 17.70 -11.57
N PHE A 511 14.44 17.96 -11.96
CA PHE A 511 15.59 18.00 -11.04
C PHE A 511 16.21 19.41 -10.89
N ASP A 512 15.51 20.46 -11.30
CA ASP A 512 16.05 21.82 -11.33
C ASP A 512 16.39 22.37 -9.92
N ARG A 513 15.68 21.91 -8.86
CA ARG A 513 15.87 22.32 -7.45
C ARG A 513 16.17 21.13 -6.52
N THR A 514 16.91 20.16 -7.01
CA THR A 514 17.15 18.88 -6.33
C THR A 514 17.71 19.05 -4.91
N GLU A 515 18.83 19.77 -4.77
CA GLU A 515 19.56 19.86 -3.51
C GLU A 515 18.71 20.51 -2.40
N GLY A 516 18.16 21.69 -2.66
CA GLY A 516 17.34 22.41 -1.69
C GLY A 516 16.06 21.66 -1.34
N THR A 517 15.44 20.97 -2.31
CA THR A 517 14.25 20.15 -2.08
C THR A 517 14.58 18.94 -1.18
N ILE A 518 15.67 18.22 -1.43
CA ILE A 518 16.09 17.11 -0.58
C ILE A 518 16.43 17.58 0.84
N GLN A 519 17.12 18.72 0.96
CA GLN A 519 17.41 19.31 2.27
C GLN A 519 16.13 19.68 3.03
N ALA A 520 15.15 20.29 2.35
CA ALA A 520 13.86 20.65 2.94
C ALA A 520 13.07 19.42 3.41
N LEU A 521 12.95 18.38 2.56
CA LEU A 521 12.20 17.16 2.85
C LEU A 521 12.73 16.45 4.10
N PHE A 522 14.05 16.33 4.23
CA PHE A 522 14.68 15.65 5.36
C PHE A 522 15.12 16.61 6.47
N SER A 523 14.59 17.84 6.49
CA SER A 523 14.80 18.76 7.60
C SER A 523 13.92 18.40 8.79
N PRO A 524 14.28 18.85 10.02
CA PRO A 524 13.41 18.69 11.19
C PRO A 524 12.07 19.42 11.08
N LYS A 525 11.88 20.27 10.04
CA LYS A 525 10.60 20.96 9.78
C LYS A 525 9.56 20.05 9.13
N LEU A 526 9.99 19.09 8.30
CA LEU A 526 9.09 18.17 7.62
C LEU A 526 9.25 16.71 8.08
N TRP A 527 10.48 16.25 8.33
CA TRP A 527 10.69 14.86 8.72
C TRP A 527 10.32 14.64 10.19
N THR A 528 9.38 13.72 10.43
CA THR A 528 8.93 13.29 11.76
C THR A 528 9.33 11.83 12.04
N ALA A 529 9.00 11.34 13.22
CA ALA A 529 9.18 9.92 13.55
C ALA A 529 8.32 8.98 12.68
N ASP A 530 7.26 9.49 12.06
CA ASP A 530 6.32 8.71 11.24
C ASP A 530 6.48 8.90 9.73
N GLY A 531 7.43 9.72 9.30
CA GLY A 531 7.64 10.13 7.92
C GLY A 531 7.49 11.63 7.74
N LEU A 532 7.05 12.08 6.57
CA LEU A 532 6.91 13.51 6.28
C LEU A 532 5.60 14.07 6.83
N ALA A 533 5.70 15.12 7.65
CA ALA A 533 4.55 15.96 7.95
C ALA A 533 3.98 16.57 6.66
N THR A 534 2.68 16.64 6.54
CA THR A 534 2.00 17.25 5.39
C THR A 534 2.46 18.67 5.15
N GLU A 535 2.61 19.43 6.23
CA GLU A 535 3.05 20.82 6.24
C GLU A 535 3.92 21.06 7.47
N ALA A 536 4.94 21.90 7.34
CA ALA A 536 5.82 22.26 8.45
C ALA A 536 5.03 22.87 9.62
N GLY A 537 5.33 22.40 10.83
CA GLY A 537 4.63 22.83 12.06
C GLY A 537 3.30 22.11 12.30
N LYS A 538 2.96 21.10 11.52
CA LYS A 538 1.80 20.22 11.74
C LYS A 538 2.26 18.81 12.13
N GLU A 539 1.43 18.12 12.93
CA GLU A 539 1.63 16.72 13.27
C GLU A 539 1.01 15.77 12.23
N THR A 540 0.11 16.28 11.40
CA THR A 540 -0.56 15.51 10.36
C THR A 540 0.45 15.03 9.33
N PHE A 541 0.46 13.73 9.06
CA PHE A 541 1.24 13.12 7.98
C PHE A 541 0.36 12.26 7.08
N TRP A 542 0.84 12.04 5.84
CA TRP A 542 0.28 11.12 4.88
C TRP A 542 1.41 10.29 4.28
N ASP A 543 1.37 8.98 4.44
CA ASP A 543 2.45 8.11 3.96
C ASP A 543 2.72 8.27 2.46
N ARG A 544 1.68 8.56 1.67
CA ARG A 544 1.84 8.78 0.22
C ARG A 544 2.88 9.84 -0.12
N SER A 545 2.94 10.95 0.62
CA SER A 545 3.96 11.97 0.40
C SER A 545 5.37 11.49 0.75
N THR A 546 5.51 10.72 1.83
CA THR A 546 6.79 10.08 2.21
C THR A 546 7.26 9.10 1.14
N LEU A 547 6.35 8.28 0.61
CA LEU A 547 6.64 7.29 -0.43
C LEU A 547 7.02 7.95 -1.76
N TYR A 548 6.34 9.03 -2.14
CA TYR A 548 6.73 9.86 -3.29
C TYR A 548 8.10 10.51 -3.09
N ALA A 549 8.36 11.06 -1.91
CA ALA A 549 9.64 11.69 -1.58
C ALA A 549 10.80 10.70 -1.68
N LEU A 550 10.67 9.53 -1.06
CA LEU A 550 11.72 8.49 -1.10
C LEU A 550 11.98 8.00 -2.52
N ARG A 551 10.92 7.81 -3.33
CA ARG A 551 11.06 7.49 -4.77
C ARG A 551 11.78 8.60 -5.52
N GLY A 552 11.36 9.86 -5.35
CA GLY A 552 11.91 11.01 -6.05
C GLY A 552 13.37 11.28 -5.68
N VAL A 553 13.71 11.15 -4.39
CA VAL A 553 15.10 11.32 -3.88
C VAL A 553 16.05 10.24 -4.44
N LEU A 554 15.56 8.98 -4.57
CA LEU A 554 16.31 7.93 -5.28
C LEU A 554 16.53 8.29 -6.74
N GLN A 555 15.48 8.71 -7.45
CA GLN A 555 15.58 9.13 -8.85
C GLN A 555 16.56 10.30 -9.04
N ALA A 556 16.58 11.24 -8.11
CA ALA A 556 17.48 12.39 -8.09
C ALA A 556 18.93 12.01 -7.74
N GLY A 557 19.22 10.78 -7.31
CA GLY A 557 20.56 10.27 -7.09
C GLY A 557 21.11 10.39 -5.66
N ALA A 558 20.35 10.89 -4.70
CA ALA A 558 20.74 10.91 -3.29
C ALA A 558 20.49 9.54 -2.64
N THR A 559 21.09 8.50 -3.20
CA THR A 559 20.78 7.09 -2.95
C THR A 559 20.98 6.69 -1.48
N ASP A 560 22.17 6.89 -0.92
CA ASP A 560 22.46 6.45 0.45
C ASP A 560 21.53 7.12 1.46
N LYS A 561 21.31 8.43 1.32
CA LYS A 561 20.37 9.18 2.15
C LYS A 561 18.95 8.63 2.04
N ALA A 562 18.47 8.39 0.82
CA ALA A 562 17.14 7.83 0.62
C ALA A 562 16.98 6.44 1.24
N ILE A 563 18.01 5.58 1.15
CA ILE A 563 17.98 4.24 1.73
C ILE A 563 17.99 4.27 3.26
N ASP A 564 18.75 5.17 3.89
CA ASP A 564 18.73 5.32 5.35
C ASP A 564 17.33 5.69 5.85
N TYR A 565 16.67 6.65 5.19
CA TYR A 565 15.32 7.07 5.53
C TYR A 565 14.26 6.02 5.17
N LEU A 566 14.43 5.30 4.06
CA LEU A 566 13.55 4.19 3.68
C LEU A 566 13.66 3.01 4.64
N HIS A 567 14.88 2.67 5.07
CA HIS A 567 15.09 1.65 6.10
C HIS A 567 14.41 2.04 7.42
N TYR A 568 14.57 3.29 7.85
CA TYR A 568 13.93 3.82 9.05
C TYR A 568 12.41 3.72 8.95
N TYR A 569 11.82 4.23 7.86
CA TYR A 569 10.38 4.18 7.60
C TYR A 569 9.87 2.74 7.59
N SER A 570 10.52 1.85 6.83
CA SER A 570 10.13 0.45 6.69
C SER A 570 10.24 -0.31 8.02
N THR A 571 11.28 -0.03 8.82
CA THR A 571 11.40 -0.61 10.16
C THR A 571 10.20 -0.26 11.02
N ARG A 572 9.74 1.00 10.97
CA ARG A 572 8.60 1.46 11.74
C ARG A 572 7.28 0.81 11.28
N ARG A 573 7.06 0.69 9.97
CA ARG A 573 5.83 0.11 9.40
C ARG A 573 5.78 -1.41 9.53
N LEU A 574 6.93 -2.10 9.50
CA LEU A 574 7.00 -3.56 9.56
C LEU A 574 7.18 -4.10 10.99
N LEU A 575 7.98 -3.43 11.81
CA LEU A 575 8.44 -3.97 13.10
C LEU A 575 8.06 -3.10 14.30
N GLY A 576 7.44 -1.94 14.08
CA GLY A 576 7.07 -0.97 15.10
C GLY A 576 5.83 -1.33 15.92
N GLU A 577 5.08 -0.31 16.28
CA GLU A 577 3.88 -0.43 17.12
C GLU A 577 2.60 -0.62 16.30
N HIS A 578 2.61 -0.20 15.03
CA HIS A 578 1.50 -0.31 14.09
C HIS A 578 2.00 -0.91 12.80
N VAL A 579 1.60 -2.14 12.53
CA VAL A 579 2.17 -3.00 11.49
C VAL A 579 1.08 -3.81 10.76
N PRO A 580 1.33 -4.41 9.57
CA PRO A 580 2.61 -4.54 8.86
C PRO A 580 2.70 -3.69 7.59
N TYR A 581 1.87 -2.70 7.37
CA TYR A 581 1.75 -2.02 6.08
C TYR A 581 1.94 -0.50 6.21
N PRO A 582 2.28 0.19 5.11
CA PRO A 582 2.07 1.63 4.99
C PRO A 582 0.63 2.03 5.38
N VAL A 583 0.47 3.23 5.92
CA VAL A 583 -0.83 3.74 6.37
C VAL A 583 -1.31 4.90 5.51
N GLU A 584 -2.59 5.23 5.56
CA GLU A 584 -3.12 6.40 4.86
C GLU A 584 -2.56 7.68 5.49
N ALA A 585 -2.97 7.97 6.73
CA ALA A 585 -2.72 9.24 7.38
C ALA A 585 -2.89 9.17 8.89
N TYR A 586 -2.34 10.16 9.57
CA TYR A 586 -2.58 10.43 10.97
C TYR A 586 -2.87 11.95 11.14
N PRO A 587 -3.81 12.37 11.97
CA PRO A 587 -4.66 11.56 12.87
C PRO A 587 -5.88 10.90 12.19
N GLU A 588 -6.04 11.06 10.89
CA GLU A 588 -7.18 10.50 10.17
C GLU A 588 -7.19 8.98 10.19
N GLY A 589 -8.41 8.42 10.34
CA GLY A 589 -8.66 7.01 10.16
C GLY A 589 -7.89 6.06 11.07
N ASN A 590 -7.33 6.54 12.18
CA ASN A 590 -6.54 5.70 13.09
C ASN A 590 -5.41 4.94 12.38
N GLN A 591 -4.70 5.58 11.47
CA GLN A 591 -3.61 4.98 10.70
C GLN A 591 -4.07 3.74 9.89
N ARG A 592 -5.15 3.87 9.13
CA ARG A 592 -5.68 2.77 8.30
C ARG A 592 -4.64 2.24 7.34
N HIS A 593 -4.57 0.92 7.21
CA HIS A 593 -3.76 0.23 6.22
C HIS A 593 -4.45 0.24 4.85
N LEU A 594 -4.50 1.40 4.17
CA LEU A 594 -5.01 1.43 2.81
C LEU A 594 -4.04 0.73 1.86
N SER A 595 -4.61 0.08 0.85
CA SER A 595 -3.82 -0.74 -0.08
C SER A 595 -3.06 0.08 -1.12
N ALA A 596 -3.49 1.31 -1.38
CA ALA A 596 -2.87 2.19 -2.37
C ALA A 596 -1.44 2.60 -1.99
N GLU A 597 -1.21 2.92 -0.73
CA GLU A 597 0.10 3.24 -0.19
C GLU A 597 1.08 2.06 -0.31
N SER A 598 0.58 0.84 -0.15
CA SER A 598 1.38 -0.36 -0.37
C SER A 598 1.83 -0.50 -1.83
N GLY A 599 0.98 -0.14 -2.80
CA GLY A 599 1.37 -0.05 -4.21
C GLY A 599 2.45 1.01 -4.47
N LEU A 600 2.32 2.20 -3.85
CA LEU A 600 3.35 3.25 -3.92
C LEU A 600 4.67 2.80 -3.31
N TYR A 601 4.65 2.09 -2.19
CA TYR A 601 5.85 1.52 -1.57
C TYR A 601 6.60 0.61 -2.53
N CYS A 602 5.91 -0.28 -3.23
CA CYS A 602 6.53 -1.15 -4.23
C CYS A 602 7.19 -0.35 -5.37
N ARG A 603 6.61 0.79 -5.75
CA ARG A 603 7.15 1.67 -6.81
C ARG A 603 8.43 2.40 -6.41
N ILE A 604 8.72 2.57 -5.11
CA ILE A 604 10.03 3.09 -4.65
C ILE A 604 11.16 2.21 -5.19
N PHE A 605 10.96 0.90 -5.20
CA PHE A 605 11.98 -0.03 -5.70
C PHE A 605 11.99 -0.09 -7.22
N THR A 606 10.86 -0.35 -7.86
CA THR A 606 10.83 -0.49 -9.33
C THR A 606 11.26 0.80 -10.05
N GLU A 607 10.69 1.94 -9.67
CA GLU A 607 10.90 3.23 -10.34
C GLU A 607 12.03 4.06 -9.70
N GLY A 608 12.25 3.96 -8.38
CA GLY A 608 13.28 4.71 -7.65
C GLY A 608 14.63 3.98 -7.63
N LEU A 609 14.71 2.85 -6.90
CA LEU A 609 15.97 2.14 -6.65
C LEU A 609 16.54 1.47 -7.92
N PHE A 610 15.69 0.75 -8.66
CA PHE A 610 16.08 0.13 -9.94
C PHE A 610 15.94 1.09 -11.13
N GLY A 611 15.26 2.22 -10.95
CA GLY A 611 15.15 3.28 -11.94
C GLY A 611 14.51 2.84 -13.25
N ILE A 612 13.50 1.94 -13.18
CA ILE A 612 12.80 1.46 -14.38
C ILE A 612 11.79 2.52 -14.83
N ARG A 613 12.05 3.11 -15.99
CA ARG A 613 11.13 4.04 -16.67
C ARG A 613 10.67 3.42 -17.99
N PRO A 614 9.39 3.09 -18.15
CA PRO A 614 8.87 2.55 -19.41
C PRO A 614 9.05 3.53 -20.57
N THR A 615 9.62 3.06 -21.70
CA THR A 615 9.85 3.86 -22.92
C THR A 615 9.20 3.27 -24.17
N GLY A 616 8.72 2.04 -24.07
CA GLY A 616 8.02 1.34 -25.14
C GLY A 616 7.43 0.03 -24.67
N PHE A 617 6.71 -0.69 -25.53
CA PHE A 617 6.05 -1.95 -25.17
C PHE A 617 7.01 -3.10 -24.85
N ASN A 618 8.27 -3.00 -25.27
CA ASN A 618 9.32 -3.97 -24.97
C ASN A 618 10.61 -3.29 -24.51
N SER A 619 10.54 -2.04 -24.07
CA SER A 619 11.74 -1.27 -23.72
C SER A 619 11.51 -0.35 -22.53
N PHE A 620 12.58 -0.13 -21.78
CA PHE A 620 12.62 0.81 -20.66
C PHE A 620 14.03 1.41 -20.51
N ASP A 621 14.09 2.60 -19.96
CA ASP A 621 15.31 3.14 -19.41
C ASP A 621 15.52 2.57 -18.00
N CYS A 622 16.75 2.19 -17.68
CA CYS A 622 17.15 1.67 -16.38
C CYS A 622 18.26 2.54 -15.81
N THR A 623 17.98 3.19 -14.67
CA THR A 623 18.91 4.08 -13.97
C THR A 623 19.12 3.59 -12.55
N PRO A 624 19.81 2.46 -12.35
CA PRO A 624 19.91 1.82 -11.05
C PRO A 624 20.72 2.64 -10.04
N ARG A 625 20.26 2.67 -8.81
CA ARG A 625 20.80 3.44 -7.68
C ARG A 625 21.35 2.47 -6.63
N LEU A 626 22.48 1.82 -6.91
CA LEU A 626 23.10 0.88 -5.96
C LEU A 626 23.68 1.67 -4.77
N PRO A 627 23.21 1.45 -3.52
CA PRO A 627 23.77 2.09 -2.33
C PRO A 627 25.25 1.79 -2.16
N SER A 628 26.00 2.73 -1.61
CA SER A 628 27.47 2.65 -1.53
C SER A 628 27.97 1.45 -0.70
N ASN A 629 27.20 1.06 0.31
CA ASN A 629 27.47 -0.07 1.22
C ASN A 629 26.94 -1.43 0.72
N TRP A 630 26.22 -1.47 -0.42
CA TRP A 630 25.70 -2.71 -0.99
C TRP A 630 26.62 -3.23 -2.10
N ASN A 631 26.78 -4.56 -2.16
CA ASN A 631 27.52 -5.22 -3.24
C ASN A 631 26.61 -5.61 -4.42
N ASN A 632 25.36 -5.87 -4.14
CA ASN A 632 24.38 -6.28 -5.17
C ASN A 632 22.94 -6.00 -4.72
N MET A 633 22.03 -5.98 -5.69
CA MET A 633 20.59 -5.99 -5.51
C MET A 633 19.92 -6.63 -6.73
N ALA A 634 18.73 -7.18 -6.58
CA ALA A 634 17.98 -7.78 -7.69
C ALA A 634 16.47 -7.58 -7.55
N LEU A 635 15.80 -7.45 -8.70
CA LEU A 635 14.38 -7.71 -8.88
C LEU A 635 14.26 -8.94 -9.77
N ASN A 636 13.76 -10.02 -9.20
CA ASN A 636 13.59 -11.27 -9.91
C ASN A 636 12.14 -11.46 -10.34
N LYS A 637 11.92 -12.16 -11.45
CA LYS A 637 10.60 -12.48 -12.01
C LYS A 637 9.72 -11.23 -12.21
N ILE A 638 10.29 -10.16 -12.75
CA ILE A 638 9.53 -8.98 -13.17
C ILE A 638 8.64 -9.40 -14.33
N ASN A 639 7.33 -9.15 -14.20
CA ASN A 639 6.37 -9.44 -15.27
C ASN A 639 5.86 -8.13 -15.86
N ALA A 640 6.60 -7.57 -16.80
CA ALA A 640 6.29 -6.29 -17.45
C ALA A 640 6.72 -6.32 -18.93
N PHE A 641 6.29 -5.33 -19.71
CA PHE A 641 6.65 -5.20 -21.14
C PHE A 641 6.27 -6.45 -21.95
N GLY A 642 5.22 -7.16 -21.54
CA GLY A 642 4.79 -8.41 -22.15
C GLY A 642 5.75 -9.59 -21.95
N LYS A 643 6.72 -9.48 -21.04
CA LYS A 643 7.80 -10.43 -20.79
C LYS A 643 7.98 -10.71 -19.30
N VAL A 644 8.63 -11.84 -18.99
CA VAL A 644 9.15 -12.15 -17.65
C VAL A 644 10.67 -12.09 -17.71
N PHE A 645 11.30 -11.34 -16.81
CA PHE A 645 12.74 -11.17 -16.75
C PHE A 645 13.25 -10.88 -15.34
N ASP A 646 14.54 -11.06 -15.12
CA ASP A 646 15.25 -10.63 -13.92
C ASP A 646 16.11 -9.42 -14.23
N LEU A 647 16.22 -8.52 -13.26
CA LEU A 647 17.13 -7.37 -13.27
C LEU A 647 18.06 -7.48 -12.07
N ARG A 648 19.36 -7.71 -12.32
CA ARG A 648 20.37 -7.89 -11.28
C ARG A 648 21.46 -6.84 -11.42
N ILE A 649 21.75 -6.15 -10.32
CA ILE A 649 22.76 -5.10 -10.24
C ILE A 649 23.87 -5.59 -9.33
N SER A 650 25.12 -5.43 -9.73
CA SER A 650 26.29 -5.78 -8.90
C SER A 650 27.41 -4.77 -9.03
N LYS A 651 28.10 -4.51 -7.91
CA LYS A 651 29.25 -3.63 -7.85
C LYS A 651 30.40 -4.22 -8.68
N GLN A 652 31.12 -3.35 -9.38
CA GLN A 652 32.29 -3.68 -10.15
C GLN A 652 33.48 -2.81 -9.69
N THR A 653 34.68 -3.16 -10.13
CA THR A 653 35.88 -2.35 -9.87
C THR A 653 35.78 -0.97 -10.53
N GLY A 654 36.47 0.03 -9.95
CA GLY A 654 36.55 1.39 -10.54
C GLY A 654 35.25 2.20 -10.43
N GLY A 655 34.39 1.95 -9.41
CA GLY A 655 33.13 2.70 -9.20
C GLY A 655 32.06 2.40 -10.21
N LYS A 656 32.19 1.31 -10.97
CA LYS A 656 31.20 0.85 -11.93
C LYS A 656 30.23 -0.17 -11.32
N ILE A 657 29.12 -0.38 -12.00
CA ILE A 657 28.13 -1.44 -11.71
C ILE A 657 27.86 -2.23 -12.98
N ALA A 658 27.56 -3.52 -12.82
CA ALA A 658 27.03 -4.35 -13.90
C ALA A 658 25.50 -4.44 -13.75
N VAL A 659 24.79 -4.09 -14.80
CA VAL A 659 23.35 -4.25 -14.95
C VAL A 659 23.10 -5.47 -15.82
N LYS A 660 22.56 -6.54 -15.23
CA LYS A 660 22.25 -7.80 -15.92
C LYS A 660 20.75 -7.94 -16.10
N VAL A 661 20.33 -8.07 -17.34
CA VAL A 661 18.95 -8.38 -17.72
C VAL A 661 18.91 -9.83 -18.17
N ILE A 662 18.13 -10.67 -17.52
CA ILE A 662 18.04 -12.11 -17.79
C ILE A 662 16.61 -12.42 -18.23
N GLN A 663 16.46 -12.91 -19.47
CA GLN A 663 15.16 -13.23 -20.05
C GLN A 663 15.25 -14.54 -20.85
N GLY A 664 14.39 -15.52 -20.54
CA GLY A 664 14.32 -16.78 -21.27
C GLY A 664 15.68 -17.50 -21.38
N GLY A 665 16.50 -17.45 -20.32
CA GLY A 665 17.83 -18.05 -20.27
C GLY A 665 18.94 -17.21 -20.97
N LYS A 666 18.60 -16.13 -21.68
CA LYS A 666 19.56 -15.20 -22.26
C LYS A 666 19.90 -14.09 -21.27
N GLN A 667 21.18 -13.66 -21.23
CA GLN A 667 21.67 -12.60 -20.39
C GLN A 667 22.27 -11.49 -21.23
N HIS A 668 21.84 -10.25 -20.98
CA HIS A 668 22.49 -9.05 -21.47
C HIS A 668 23.12 -8.32 -20.28
N THR A 669 24.35 -7.86 -20.45
CA THR A 669 25.11 -7.15 -19.39
C THR A 669 25.59 -5.82 -19.88
N TYR A 670 25.27 -4.77 -19.10
CA TYR A 670 25.76 -3.41 -19.31
C TYR A 670 26.69 -3.05 -18.14
N VAL A 671 27.82 -2.42 -18.41
CA VAL A 671 28.75 -1.94 -17.38
C VAL A 671 28.78 -0.42 -17.45
N ILE A 672 28.29 0.23 -16.39
CA ILE A 672 28.07 1.68 -16.32
C ILE A 672 28.57 2.23 -14.96
N LYS A 673 28.59 3.54 -14.81
CA LYS A 673 28.69 4.16 -13.48
C LYS A 673 27.34 4.06 -12.76
N SER A 674 27.35 4.00 -11.43
CA SER A 674 26.10 4.06 -10.66
C SER A 674 25.37 5.38 -10.95
N GLY A 675 24.10 5.30 -11.28
CA GLY A 675 23.29 6.45 -11.64
C GLY A 675 23.28 6.83 -13.12
N ASP A 676 24.11 6.20 -13.96
CA ASP A 676 23.96 6.31 -15.41
C ASP A 676 22.73 5.52 -15.90
N THR A 677 22.18 5.95 -17.03
CA THR A 677 21.00 5.31 -17.63
C THR A 677 21.43 4.38 -18.76
N VAL A 678 20.89 3.17 -18.76
CA VAL A 678 20.96 2.26 -19.92
C VAL A 678 19.59 2.07 -20.50
N LYS A 679 19.51 2.04 -21.83
CA LYS A 679 18.29 1.68 -22.54
C LYS A 679 18.25 0.15 -22.71
N VAL A 680 17.26 -0.47 -22.11
CA VAL A 680 17.02 -1.91 -22.20
C VAL A 680 15.92 -2.18 -23.22
N VAL A 681 16.16 -3.16 -24.09
CA VAL A 681 15.18 -3.72 -25.03
C VAL A 681 15.09 -5.21 -24.73
N LEU A 682 13.87 -5.72 -24.45
CA LEU A 682 13.57 -7.10 -24.08
C LEU A 682 13.24 -7.97 -25.29
#